data_64f29dccedc1a537e2205208ca35f404
#
_entry.id   64f29dccedc1a537e2205208ca35f404
#
_cell.length_a   1.000
_cell.length_b   1.000
_cell.length_c   1.000
_cell.angle_alpha   90.00
_cell.angle_beta   90.00
_cell.angle_gamma   90.00
#
_symmetry.space_group_name_H-M   'P 1'
#
loop_
_entity.id
_entity.type
_entity.pdbx_description
1 polymer ?
#
loop_
_entity_poly.entity_id
_entity_poly.type
_entity_poly.pdbx_seq_one_letter_code
_entity_poly.pdbx_strand_id
1 'polypeptide(L)'
;MTISSLFDDLRQKTSSILAKREPDISLAEHTYDCLIAIREYLQKNERLWRKEWNKEITLIPFEEAIKLLITSIYFHDIGKATREFQSTLTDKAKSSHPFYAASVLPLDLGKVKNIPLGLLAILNHHTSYYVKTEGSLYEKLDVTSPSFIEGYKEFFDFYPKLVQKIFGLNVLPISPTENSIEDIKRTLLQIKTKKTDNLKINSRNQIERIFYFISGGLVFADHVASEKEFNREGFTPYFKDTGIGGHLANSIKNFKEWRNFQIKSSQTDYSVFIEIPTGDGKTEASLLWTENNLKNKYTKVIYTLPTRVSSNKMYERLKKGVGTNETALIHSDAKFILEEEFPENGDEQKLALEYYLRKFFFLPLTIGTIDSFLVRFLHSGRWDVSRFNLQNSLIIVDEIHSYNPRLLGFLLKVLEKLTNSGNKFALMSASMPDIIKEKFQEHLTFQTIGGILQEKALFEKSPGFIGKRPESLIEALNEVIFEWEKGKNVLVVCNTIREAKSFYKQLKKWFGNNQSESLVLYHSEYTHLDRMLKEDEIYFRLGKMGWSKLRSEKIIVNSSLTEFKKIMHIKLHKKPFILIATQVVEVSLDIDFDVLFTERAPIDALIQRFGRVNRKKLRQRKAAFKIFEKLHTGKKGQWKYPYPKEILDLTWEIIKEGDFNIEDTQKWLNRVYSEGNTFANNWYQKEFEDGYNLYGKALDITKGIGKLSLSEEKLNEFVLRPVEKGLKKISVIPVQIFDAKELYSKGFKEHYLNSLEIYLYRTLANQLAFKKDRWIDIMMNKNYDYFYGVNWGDSEFSPI
;
A
#
# COMPACT_ATOMS: atom_id res chain seq x y z
N MET A 1 -7.30 -47.01 -11.63
CA MET A 1 -6.00 -46.35 -11.35
C MET A 1 -6.13 -45.36 -10.20
N THR A 2 -5.17 -45.29 -9.33
CA THR A 2 -5.06 -44.22 -8.31
C THR A 2 -4.60 -42.91 -8.95
N ILE A 3 -4.67 -41.78 -8.25
CA ILE A 3 -4.10 -40.50 -8.75
C ILE A 3 -2.59 -40.68 -8.97
N SER A 4 -1.90 -41.32 -8.02
CA SER A 4 -0.46 -41.59 -8.11
C SER A 4 -0.10 -42.40 -9.36
N SER A 5 -0.76 -43.52 -9.60
CA SER A 5 -0.43 -44.37 -10.77
C SER A 5 -0.71 -43.70 -12.12
N LEU A 6 -1.70 -42.82 -12.19
CA LEU A 6 -1.98 -42.08 -13.42
C LEU A 6 -0.94 -40.96 -13.67
N PHE A 7 -0.50 -40.34 -12.59
CA PHE A 7 0.55 -39.32 -12.62
C PHE A 7 1.93 -39.95 -12.96
N ASP A 8 2.28 -41.07 -12.35
CA ASP A 8 3.52 -41.78 -12.61
C ASP A 8 3.62 -42.24 -14.05
N ASP A 9 2.51 -42.67 -14.68
CA ASP A 9 2.45 -43.01 -16.10
C ASP A 9 2.71 -41.79 -17.01
N LEU A 10 2.08 -40.62 -16.71
CA LEU A 10 2.37 -39.39 -17.46
C LEU A 10 3.83 -38.96 -17.28
N ARG A 11 4.35 -38.98 -16.05
CA ARG A 11 5.73 -38.62 -15.72
C ARG A 11 6.74 -39.48 -16.48
N GLN A 12 6.50 -40.78 -16.55
CA GLN A 12 7.35 -41.70 -17.27
C GLN A 12 7.37 -41.41 -18.78
N LYS A 13 6.22 -41.18 -19.39
CA LYS A 13 6.07 -40.90 -20.82
C LYS A 13 6.63 -39.52 -21.24
N THR A 14 6.72 -38.58 -20.31
CA THR A 14 7.19 -37.20 -20.57
C THR A 14 8.48 -36.85 -19.80
N SER A 15 9.23 -37.84 -19.39
CA SER A 15 10.43 -37.69 -18.55
C SER A 15 11.54 -36.80 -19.15
N SER A 16 11.58 -36.64 -20.45
CA SER A 16 12.55 -35.79 -21.17
C SER A 16 12.16 -34.29 -21.19
N ILE A 17 10.94 -33.93 -20.71
CA ILE A 17 10.43 -32.57 -20.78
C ILE A 17 10.57 -31.93 -19.39
N LEU A 18 11.51 -30.98 -19.24
CA LEU A 18 11.74 -30.26 -17.99
C LEU A 18 10.97 -28.94 -17.93
N ALA A 19 10.45 -28.65 -16.77
CA ALA A 19 9.92 -27.33 -16.45
C ALA A 19 11.01 -26.38 -15.92
N LYS A 20 11.96 -26.94 -15.15
CA LYS A 20 13.07 -26.21 -14.48
C LYS A 20 14.28 -27.13 -14.42
N ARG A 21 15.48 -26.56 -14.24
CA ARG A 21 16.73 -27.32 -14.15
C ARG A 21 17.41 -27.28 -12.76
N GLU A 22 17.17 -26.28 -11.97
CA GLU A 22 17.75 -26.19 -10.63
C GLU A 22 16.68 -25.89 -9.58
N PRO A 23 16.10 -26.91 -8.92
CA PRO A 23 16.27 -28.36 -9.13
C PRO A 23 15.63 -28.85 -10.44
N ASP A 24 16.06 -30.01 -10.94
CA ASP A 24 15.46 -30.66 -12.11
C ASP A 24 14.02 -31.09 -11.80
N ILE A 25 13.05 -30.36 -12.32
CA ILE A 25 11.62 -30.61 -12.20
C ILE A 25 11.03 -30.88 -13.58
N SER A 26 10.39 -32.03 -13.77
CA SER A 26 9.70 -32.33 -15.01
C SER A 26 8.45 -31.45 -15.18
N LEU A 27 8.04 -31.23 -16.44
CA LEU A 27 6.82 -30.48 -16.73
C LEU A 27 5.57 -31.16 -16.11
N ALA A 28 5.54 -32.49 -16.09
CA ALA A 28 4.46 -33.24 -15.46
C ALA A 28 4.39 -32.99 -13.94
N GLU A 29 5.55 -32.97 -13.24
CA GLU A 29 5.59 -32.67 -11.79
C GLU A 29 5.12 -31.26 -11.50
N HIS A 30 5.63 -30.27 -12.22
CA HIS A 30 5.19 -28.89 -12.03
C HIS A 30 3.68 -28.73 -12.29
N THR A 31 3.18 -29.29 -13.38
CA THR A 31 1.74 -29.26 -13.70
C THR A 31 0.90 -29.91 -12.59
N TYR A 32 1.34 -31.06 -12.08
CA TYR A 32 0.66 -31.74 -10.98
C TYR A 32 0.65 -30.91 -9.69
N ASP A 33 1.78 -30.32 -9.31
CA ASP A 33 1.87 -29.47 -8.11
C ASP A 33 0.98 -28.22 -8.23
N CYS A 34 0.89 -27.62 -9.43
CA CYS A 34 -0.05 -26.54 -9.70
C CYS A 34 -1.51 -26.96 -9.50
N LEU A 35 -1.88 -28.15 -9.97
CA LEU A 35 -3.24 -28.71 -9.80
C LEU A 35 -3.55 -28.98 -8.33
N ILE A 36 -2.59 -29.49 -7.57
CA ILE A 36 -2.79 -29.70 -6.13
C ILE A 36 -2.93 -28.38 -5.38
N ALA A 37 -2.10 -27.37 -5.71
CA ALA A 37 -2.17 -26.06 -5.10
C ALA A 37 -3.56 -25.39 -5.30
N ILE A 38 -4.11 -25.43 -6.52
CA ILE A 38 -5.45 -24.87 -6.77
C ILE A 38 -6.57 -25.71 -6.16
N ARG A 39 -6.41 -27.03 -6.08
CA ARG A 39 -7.36 -27.90 -5.39
C ARG A 39 -7.48 -27.54 -3.92
N GLU A 40 -6.35 -27.37 -3.22
CA GLU A 40 -6.33 -26.98 -1.81
C GLU A 40 -6.96 -25.58 -1.61
N TYR A 41 -6.68 -24.65 -2.53
CA TYR A 41 -7.30 -23.33 -2.52
C TYR A 41 -8.83 -23.42 -2.68
N LEU A 42 -9.32 -24.18 -3.66
CA LEU A 42 -10.76 -24.36 -3.92
C LEU A 42 -11.46 -25.03 -2.74
N GLN A 43 -10.87 -26.07 -2.11
CA GLN A 43 -11.44 -26.71 -0.92
C GLN A 43 -11.75 -25.71 0.21
N LYS A 44 -10.91 -24.67 0.37
CA LYS A 44 -11.10 -23.65 1.41
C LYS A 44 -12.01 -22.51 0.97
N ASN A 45 -12.05 -22.16 -0.31
CA ASN A 45 -12.65 -20.92 -0.79
C ASN A 45 -13.84 -21.10 -1.75
N GLU A 46 -14.06 -22.29 -2.32
CA GLU A 46 -15.08 -22.54 -3.35
C GLU A 46 -16.47 -22.10 -2.92
N ARG A 47 -16.89 -22.42 -1.69
CA ARG A 47 -18.22 -22.07 -1.19
C ARG A 47 -18.50 -20.56 -1.25
N LEU A 48 -17.50 -19.74 -0.92
CA LEU A 48 -17.64 -18.28 -0.97
C LEU A 48 -17.64 -17.77 -2.40
N TRP A 49 -16.72 -18.26 -3.23
CA TRP A 49 -16.73 -17.95 -4.64
C TRP A 49 -18.06 -18.29 -5.30
N ARG A 50 -18.60 -19.49 -5.08
CA ARG A 50 -19.86 -19.94 -5.64
C ARG A 50 -21.04 -19.08 -5.20
N LYS A 51 -21.10 -18.74 -3.91
CA LYS A 51 -22.15 -17.89 -3.35
C LYS A 51 -22.17 -16.51 -4.02
N GLU A 52 -21.01 -15.88 -4.12
CA GLU A 52 -20.90 -14.54 -4.69
C GLU A 52 -20.96 -14.55 -6.23
N TRP A 53 -20.48 -15.62 -6.85
CA TRP A 53 -20.60 -15.82 -8.29
C TRP A 53 -22.06 -15.84 -8.75
N ASN A 54 -22.86 -16.67 -8.11
CA ASN A 54 -24.27 -16.83 -8.45
C ASN A 54 -25.09 -15.55 -8.27
N LYS A 55 -24.63 -14.61 -7.45
CA LYS A 55 -25.28 -13.30 -7.30
C LYS A 55 -24.96 -12.33 -8.43
N GLU A 56 -23.73 -12.32 -8.92
CA GLU A 56 -23.22 -11.26 -9.78
C GLU A 56 -22.89 -11.71 -11.21
N ILE A 57 -22.58 -12.99 -11.43
CA ILE A 57 -22.13 -13.51 -12.70
C ILE A 57 -23.21 -14.34 -13.37
N THR A 58 -23.67 -13.89 -14.52
CA THR A 58 -24.66 -14.58 -15.35
C THR A 58 -24.10 -15.03 -16.71
N LEU A 59 -22.87 -14.61 -17.05
CA LEU A 59 -22.25 -14.89 -18.34
C LEU A 59 -21.82 -16.34 -18.49
N ILE A 60 -21.34 -16.96 -17.41
CA ILE A 60 -20.99 -18.38 -17.35
C ILE A 60 -21.30 -18.93 -15.94
N PRO A 61 -21.72 -20.20 -15.80
CA PRO A 61 -21.83 -20.87 -14.50
C PRO A 61 -20.49 -20.97 -13.79
N PHE A 62 -20.51 -21.08 -12.47
CA PHE A 62 -19.27 -21.18 -11.67
C PHE A 62 -18.50 -22.47 -11.98
N GLU A 63 -19.20 -23.58 -12.22
CA GLU A 63 -18.61 -24.85 -12.62
C GLU A 63 -17.80 -24.74 -13.91
N GLU A 64 -18.30 -24.01 -14.90
CA GLU A 64 -17.58 -23.77 -16.14
C GLU A 64 -16.36 -22.87 -15.94
N ALA A 65 -16.46 -21.90 -15.04
CA ALA A 65 -15.30 -21.07 -14.67
C ALA A 65 -14.21 -21.91 -13.97
N ILE A 66 -14.57 -22.85 -13.09
CA ILE A 66 -13.62 -23.80 -12.47
C ILE A 66 -12.96 -24.68 -13.53
N LYS A 67 -13.74 -25.28 -14.44
CA LYS A 67 -13.17 -26.07 -15.52
C LYS A 67 -12.17 -25.26 -16.35
N LEU A 68 -12.52 -24.03 -16.67
CA LEU A 68 -11.67 -23.14 -17.44
C LEU A 68 -10.38 -22.75 -16.69
N LEU A 69 -10.47 -22.48 -15.38
CA LEU A 69 -9.30 -22.26 -14.53
C LEU A 69 -8.38 -23.48 -14.51
N ILE A 70 -8.91 -24.67 -14.28
CA ILE A 70 -8.15 -25.93 -14.25
C ILE A 70 -7.50 -26.20 -15.61
N THR A 71 -8.22 -25.98 -16.71
CA THR A 71 -7.69 -26.10 -18.07
C THR A 71 -6.52 -25.15 -18.28
N SER A 72 -6.68 -23.90 -17.90
CA SER A 72 -5.63 -22.88 -18.04
C SER A 72 -4.39 -23.25 -17.23
N ILE A 73 -4.55 -23.76 -16.01
CA ILE A 73 -3.46 -24.25 -15.16
C ILE A 73 -2.79 -25.47 -15.78
N TYR A 74 -3.55 -26.41 -16.29
CA TYR A 74 -2.97 -27.63 -16.86
C TYR A 74 -2.06 -27.35 -18.06
N PHE A 75 -2.45 -26.42 -18.93
CA PHE A 75 -1.78 -26.16 -20.20
C PHE A 75 -0.90 -24.89 -20.19
N HIS A 76 -0.78 -24.14 -19.11
CA HIS A 76 -0.06 -22.86 -19.12
C HIS A 76 1.37 -22.98 -19.59
N ASP A 77 2.02 -24.03 -19.21
CA ASP A 77 3.45 -24.31 -19.45
C ASP A 77 3.70 -25.33 -20.58
N ILE A 78 2.69 -25.78 -21.31
CA ILE A 78 2.87 -26.78 -22.39
C ILE A 78 3.89 -26.32 -23.47
N GLY A 79 4.06 -25.00 -23.62
CA GLY A 79 5.08 -24.42 -24.50
C GLY A 79 6.53 -24.68 -24.05
N LYS A 80 6.74 -25.13 -22.80
CA LYS A 80 8.04 -25.61 -22.32
C LYS A 80 8.44 -26.95 -23.00
N ALA A 81 7.47 -27.69 -23.56
CA ALA A 81 7.72 -28.89 -24.31
C ALA A 81 8.27 -28.62 -25.74
N THR A 82 8.97 -27.53 -25.95
CA THR A 82 9.61 -27.18 -27.22
C THR A 82 11.14 -27.28 -27.13
N ARG A 83 11.78 -27.60 -28.24
CA ARG A 83 13.26 -27.64 -28.32
C ARG A 83 13.87 -26.28 -28.00
N GLU A 84 13.22 -25.21 -28.45
CA GLU A 84 13.59 -23.83 -28.24
C GLU A 84 13.60 -23.47 -26.74
N PHE A 85 12.60 -23.92 -25.95
CA PHE A 85 12.62 -23.72 -24.52
C PHE A 85 13.68 -24.59 -23.81
N GLN A 86 13.74 -25.88 -24.13
CA GLN A 86 14.68 -26.81 -23.50
C GLN A 86 16.15 -26.38 -23.67
N SER A 87 16.52 -25.79 -24.83
CA SER A 87 17.84 -25.20 -25.02
C SER A 87 18.12 -24.01 -24.11
N THR A 88 17.10 -23.21 -23.72
CA THR A 88 17.28 -22.06 -22.84
C THR A 88 17.59 -22.45 -21.38
N LEU A 89 17.28 -23.68 -21.00
CA LEU A 89 17.62 -24.20 -19.66
C LEU A 89 19.14 -24.32 -19.45
N THR A 90 19.92 -24.44 -20.56
CA THR A 90 21.38 -24.44 -20.52
C THR A 90 21.98 -23.06 -20.72
N ASP A 91 21.41 -22.23 -21.58
CA ASP A 91 22.05 -21.00 -22.10
C ASP A 91 21.53 -19.70 -21.47
N LYS A 92 20.66 -19.76 -20.45
CA LYS A 92 20.02 -18.60 -19.77
C LYS A 92 19.34 -17.60 -20.74
N ALA A 93 19.00 -18.01 -21.95
CA ALA A 93 18.27 -17.20 -22.92
C ALA A 93 16.80 -17.03 -22.46
N LYS A 94 16.16 -15.93 -22.84
CA LYS A 94 14.74 -15.72 -22.56
C LYS A 94 13.88 -16.49 -23.55
N SER A 95 12.94 -17.32 -23.09
CA SER A 95 12.02 -18.05 -23.94
C SER A 95 10.63 -17.40 -23.98
N SER A 96 9.92 -17.65 -25.08
CA SER A 96 8.54 -17.20 -25.31
C SER A 96 7.52 -18.32 -25.10
N HIS A 97 7.76 -19.24 -24.14
CA HIS A 97 6.91 -20.42 -23.95
C HIS A 97 5.41 -20.17 -23.80
N PRO A 98 4.89 -19.03 -23.27
CA PRO A 98 3.45 -18.76 -23.29
C PRO A 98 2.90 -18.64 -24.73
N PHE A 99 3.70 -18.11 -25.67
CA PHE A 99 3.32 -18.07 -27.10
C PHE A 99 3.46 -19.43 -27.77
N TYR A 100 4.46 -20.22 -27.39
CA TYR A 100 4.58 -21.61 -27.85
C TYR A 100 3.38 -22.45 -27.37
N ALA A 101 2.86 -22.22 -26.15
CA ALA A 101 1.64 -22.86 -25.70
C ALA A 101 0.45 -22.51 -26.61
N ALA A 102 0.31 -21.26 -27.03
CA ALA A 102 -0.76 -20.81 -27.92
C ALA A 102 -0.70 -21.44 -29.31
N SER A 103 0.47 -21.92 -29.77
CA SER A 103 0.57 -22.58 -31.07
C SER A 103 -0.09 -23.97 -31.14
N VAL A 104 -0.28 -24.62 -29.98
CA VAL A 104 -0.90 -25.97 -29.90
C VAL A 104 -2.24 -25.97 -29.15
N LEU A 105 -2.74 -24.84 -28.72
CA LEU A 105 -4.00 -24.71 -28.02
C LEU A 105 -5.08 -24.02 -28.90
N PRO A 106 -6.36 -24.30 -28.71
CA PRO A 106 -7.43 -23.59 -29.40
C PRO A 106 -7.34 -22.08 -29.14
N LEU A 107 -7.32 -21.26 -30.19
CA LEU A 107 -7.24 -19.80 -30.08
C LEU A 107 -8.48 -19.15 -29.45
N ASP A 108 -9.57 -19.88 -29.35
CA ASP A 108 -10.80 -19.48 -28.65
C ASP A 108 -10.96 -20.15 -27.29
N LEU A 109 -9.87 -20.69 -26.72
CA LEU A 109 -9.89 -21.37 -25.42
C LEU A 109 -10.56 -20.51 -24.33
N GLY A 110 -11.66 -21.04 -23.79
CA GLY A 110 -12.43 -20.35 -22.74
C GLY A 110 -13.12 -19.07 -23.20
N LYS A 111 -13.70 -19.08 -24.38
CA LYS A 111 -14.37 -17.92 -24.98
C LYS A 111 -15.63 -17.51 -24.21
N VAL A 112 -15.64 -16.29 -23.71
CA VAL A 112 -16.78 -15.64 -23.08
C VAL A 112 -17.06 -14.32 -23.80
N LYS A 113 -18.27 -14.16 -24.37
CA LYS A 113 -18.62 -12.96 -25.16
C LYS A 113 -17.56 -12.60 -26.24
N ASN A 114 -17.08 -13.64 -26.96
CA ASN A 114 -16.04 -13.53 -27.98
C ASN A 114 -14.64 -13.14 -27.47
N ILE A 115 -14.35 -13.27 -26.19
CA ILE A 115 -13.03 -13.04 -25.57
C ILE A 115 -12.50 -14.38 -25.09
N PRO A 116 -11.36 -14.91 -25.58
CA PRO A 116 -10.78 -16.18 -25.17
C PRO A 116 -10.01 -16.03 -23.85
N LEU A 117 -10.75 -16.01 -22.73
CA LEU A 117 -10.21 -15.71 -21.41
C LEU A 117 -9.15 -16.72 -20.94
N GLY A 118 -9.32 -18.00 -21.27
CA GLY A 118 -8.34 -19.04 -20.95
C GLY A 118 -7.02 -18.83 -21.67
N LEU A 119 -7.06 -18.57 -22.98
CA LEU A 119 -5.85 -18.27 -23.77
C LEU A 119 -5.16 -17.01 -23.25
N LEU A 120 -5.93 -15.94 -22.94
CA LEU A 120 -5.37 -14.71 -22.40
C LEU A 120 -4.71 -14.94 -21.04
N ALA A 121 -5.27 -15.77 -20.17
CA ALA A 121 -4.69 -16.13 -18.89
C ALA A 121 -3.33 -16.83 -19.08
N ILE A 122 -3.26 -17.81 -20.00
CA ILE A 122 -2.02 -18.52 -20.36
C ILE A 122 -0.98 -17.55 -20.91
N LEU A 123 -1.35 -16.68 -21.84
CA LEU A 123 -0.41 -15.70 -22.41
C LEU A 123 0.08 -14.67 -21.39
N ASN A 124 -0.68 -14.41 -20.35
CA ASN A 124 -0.40 -13.39 -19.32
C ASN A 124 0.21 -13.93 -18.02
N HIS A 125 0.49 -15.22 -17.89
CA HIS A 125 0.96 -15.75 -16.60
C HIS A 125 2.36 -15.24 -16.23
N HIS A 126 3.20 -14.86 -17.19
CA HIS A 126 4.44 -14.13 -16.95
C HIS A 126 4.30 -12.63 -17.18
N THR A 127 4.78 -11.84 -16.24
CA THR A 127 4.63 -10.37 -16.18
C THR A 127 5.29 -9.57 -17.28
N SER A 128 6.20 -10.14 -18.03
CA SER A 128 7.09 -9.38 -18.90
C SER A 128 6.48 -8.92 -20.22
N TYR A 129 5.35 -9.48 -20.65
CA TYR A 129 4.87 -9.27 -22.01
C TYR A 129 3.83 -8.17 -22.21
N TYR A 130 2.98 -7.92 -21.20
CA TYR A 130 1.87 -6.96 -21.38
C TYR A 130 2.14 -5.57 -20.80
N VAL A 131 3.06 -5.41 -19.87
CA VAL A 131 3.30 -4.15 -19.15
C VAL A 131 4.18 -3.18 -19.93
N LYS A 132 4.97 -3.63 -20.89
CA LYS A 132 5.98 -2.77 -21.55
C LYS A 132 5.59 -2.19 -22.91
N THR A 133 4.40 -2.49 -23.45
CA THR A 133 4.18 -2.16 -24.85
C THR A 133 2.83 -1.57 -25.18
N GLU A 134 2.71 -0.25 -25.07
CA GLU A 134 1.88 0.49 -26.03
C GLU A 134 2.65 0.49 -27.37
N GLY A 135 2.41 -0.49 -28.22
CA GLY A 135 2.83 -0.46 -29.64
C GLY A 135 3.83 -1.50 -30.13
N SER A 136 4.62 -2.17 -29.29
CA SER A 136 5.77 -2.93 -29.79
C SER A 136 5.78 -4.45 -29.54
N LEU A 137 4.78 -5.03 -28.86
CA LEU A 137 4.77 -6.48 -28.61
C LEU A 137 4.52 -7.29 -29.88
N TYR A 138 3.74 -6.74 -30.78
CA TYR A 138 3.38 -7.41 -32.03
C TYR A 138 4.47 -7.32 -33.10
N GLU A 139 5.33 -6.29 -33.03
CA GLU A 139 6.40 -6.05 -33.99
C GLU A 139 7.72 -6.74 -33.66
N LYS A 140 7.95 -7.05 -32.37
CA LYS A 140 9.20 -7.67 -31.88
C LYS A 140 9.09 -9.17 -31.57
N LEU A 141 7.99 -9.83 -31.89
CA LEU A 141 7.91 -11.29 -31.86
C LEU A 141 8.63 -11.87 -33.11
N ASP A 142 9.94 -11.83 -33.04
CA ASP A 142 10.80 -12.63 -33.91
C ASP A 142 10.82 -14.07 -33.37
N VAL A 143 9.66 -14.73 -33.42
CA VAL A 143 9.48 -16.08 -32.91
C VAL A 143 9.34 -17.00 -34.10
N THR A 144 10.30 -17.86 -34.28
CA THR A 144 10.21 -18.99 -35.21
C THR A 144 9.10 -19.96 -34.77
N SER A 145 8.52 -20.69 -35.71
CA SER A 145 7.54 -21.73 -35.39
C SER A 145 8.17 -22.76 -34.45
N PRO A 146 7.57 -23.02 -33.26
CA PRO A 146 8.18 -23.90 -32.27
C PRO A 146 8.20 -25.36 -32.71
N SER A 147 9.27 -26.07 -32.34
CA SER A 147 9.43 -27.52 -32.59
C SER A 147 9.14 -28.31 -31.30
N PHE A 148 7.99 -28.92 -31.18
CA PHE A 148 7.61 -29.70 -29.99
C PHE A 148 8.39 -31.04 -29.92
N ILE A 149 8.73 -31.40 -28.65
CA ILE A 149 9.44 -32.67 -28.38
C ILE A 149 8.44 -33.82 -28.36
N GLU A 150 8.89 -35.00 -28.74
CA GLU A 150 8.12 -36.25 -28.63
C GLU A 150 7.60 -36.42 -27.17
N GLY A 151 6.34 -36.85 -27.04
CA GLY A 151 5.68 -37.00 -25.75
C GLY A 151 4.82 -35.80 -25.35
N TYR A 152 4.93 -34.61 -25.96
CA TYR A 152 4.05 -33.48 -25.57
C TYR A 152 2.56 -33.79 -25.76
N LYS A 153 2.17 -34.66 -26.71
CA LYS A 153 0.79 -35.07 -26.97
C LYS A 153 0.18 -35.85 -25.79
N GLU A 154 1.01 -36.52 -25.00
CA GLU A 154 0.55 -37.26 -23.81
C GLU A 154 -0.16 -36.33 -22.82
N PHE A 155 0.26 -35.05 -22.73
CA PHE A 155 -0.45 -34.08 -21.88
C PHE A 155 -1.92 -33.92 -22.29
N PHE A 156 -2.23 -33.95 -23.58
CA PHE A 156 -3.60 -33.84 -24.07
C PHE A 156 -4.43 -35.12 -23.78
N ASP A 157 -3.84 -36.28 -23.85
CA ASP A 157 -4.50 -37.58 -23.59
C ASP A 157 -4.74 -37.81 -22.10
N PHE A 158 -3.84 -37.29 -21.24
CA PHE A 158 -3.97 -37.41 -19.76
C PHE A 158 -4.85 -36.32 -19.13
N TYR A 159 -5.07 -35.20 -19.80
CA TYR A 159 -5.79 -34.04 -19.27
C TYR A 159 -7.18 -34.42 -18.70
N PRO A 160 -8.13 -35.02 -19.43
CA PRO A 160 -9.46 -35.30 -18.89
C PRO A 160 -9.41 -36.34 -17.77
N LYS A 161 -8.50 -37.32 -17.84
CA LYS A 161 -8.33 -38.37 -16.84
C LYS A 161 -7.83 -37.83 -15.52
N LEU A 162 -6.80 -36.95 -15.55
CA LEU A 162 -6.24 -36.32 -14.37
C LEU A 162 -7.23 -35.35 -13.72
N VAL A 163 -7.90 -34.50 -14.50
CA VAL A 163 -8.89 -33.56 -14.01
C VAL A 163 -10.04 -34.30 -13.32
N GLN A 164 -10.57 -35.35 -13.95
CA GLN A 164 -11.61 -36.14 -13.34
C GLN A 164 -11.16 -36.78 -12.00
N LYS A 165 -9.92 -37.27 -11.96
CA LYS A 165 -9.39 -37.96 -10.76
C LYS A 165 -9.08 -37.00 -9.60
N ILE A 166 -8.54 -35.84 -9.91
CA ILE A 166 -8.12 -34.84 -8.90
C ILE A 166 -9.33 -34.04 -8.38
N PHE A 167 -10.24 -33.64 -9.27
CA PHE A 167 -11.32 -32.70 -8.97
C PHE A 167 -12.73 -33.32 -9.00
N GLY A 168 -12.88 -34.54 -9.55
CA GLY A 168 -14.20 -35.14 -9.77
C GLY A 168 -14.97 -34.49 -10.92
N LEU A 169 -14.34 -33.69 -11.77
CA LEU A 169 -14.97 -32.93 -12.84
C LEU A 169 -14.77 -33.60 -14.20
N ASN A 170 -15.83 -33.68 -14.98
CA ASN A 170 -15.74 -34.10 -16.38
C ASN A 170 -15.46 -32.88 -17.24
N VAL A 171 -14.36 -32.95 -17.99
CA VAL A 171 -13.93 -31.95 -18.98
C VAL A 171 -13.89 -32.58 -20.37
N LEU A 172 -14.14 -31.77 -21.39
CA LEU A 172 -14.01 -32.24 -22.77
C LEU A 172 -12.51 -32.40 -23.14
N PRO A 173 -12.15 -33.43 -23.87
CA PRO A 173 -10.80 -33.55 -24.42
C PRO A 173 -10.45 -32.33 -25.27
N ILE A 174 -9.23 -31.87 -25.17
CA ILE A 174 -8.66 -30.84 -26.03
C ILE A 174 -7.70 -31.52 -26.98
N SER A 175 -7.85 -31.31 -28.29
CA SER A 175 -6.89 -31.81 -29.29
C SER A 175 -5.86 -30.71 -29.57
N PRO A 176 -4.56 -31.08 -29.73
CA PRO A 176 -3.55 -30.12 -30.14
C PRO A 176 -3.92 -29.49 -31.49
N THR A 177 -3.69 -28.18 -31.59
CA THR A 177 -3.89 -27.40 -32.84
C THR A 177 -2.55 -27.06 -33.46
N GLU A 178 -2.54 -26.62 -34.71
CA GLU A 178 -1.36 -26.07 -35.38
C GLU A 178 -1.64 -24.63 -35.78
N ASN A 179 -1.45 -23.72 -34.80
CA ASN A 179 -1.65 -22.28 -35.04
C ASN A 179 -0.34 -21.64 -35.47
N SER A 180 -0.37 -20.88 -36.56
CA SER A 180 0.74 -20.01 -36.90
C SER A 180 0.87 -18.83 -35.95
N ILE A 181 2.07 -18.24 -35.89
CA ILE A 181 2.31 -17.00 -35.11
C ILE A 181 1.42 -15.88 -35.63
N GLU A 182 1.15 -15.85 -36.94
CA GLU A 182 0.25 -14.84 -37.53
C GLU A 182 -1.22 -15.02 -37.05
N ASP A 183 -1.68 -16.27 -36.87
CA ASP A 183 -3.02 -16.52 -36.34
C ASP A 183 -3.15 -16.04 -34.86
N ILE A 184 -2.10 -16.30 -34.06
CA ILE A 184 -2.03 -15.82 -32.68
C ILE A 184 -2.05 -14.29 -32.66
N LYS A 185 -1.19 -13.64 -33.45
CA LYS A 185 -1.13 -12.17 -33.60
C LYS A 185 -2.48 -11.60 -34.05
N ARG A 186 -3.12 -12.19 -35.02
CA ARG A 186 -4.42 -11.78 -35.53
C ARG A 186 -5.49 -11.88 -34.46
N THR A 187 -5.50 -12.97 -33.68
CA THR A 187 -6.44 -13.16 -32.57
C THR A 187 -6.24 -12.09 -31.50
N LEU A 188 -5.01 -11.82 -31.09
CA LEU A 188 -4.69 -10.76 -30.10
C LEU A 188 -5.06 -9.37 -30.62
N LEU A 189 -4.81 -9.08 -31.90
CA LEU A 189 -5.20 -7.81 -32.53
C LEU A 189 -6.74 -7.65 -32.56
N GLN A 190 -7.47 -8.72 -32.87
CA GLN A 190 -8.93 -8.70 -32.84
C GLN A 190 -9.49 -8.43 -31.42
N ILE A 191 -8.85 -8.96 -30.37
CA ILE A 191 -9.23 -8.65 -28.98
C ILE A 191 -8.99 -7.17 -28.67
N LYS A 192 -7.86 -6.63 -29.12
CA LYS A 192 -7.50 -5.22 -28.92
C LYS A 192 -8.39 -4.25 -29.70
N THR A 193 -8.80 -4.60 -30.90
CA THR A 193 -9.57 -3.74 -31.82
C THR A 193 -11.08 -3.93 -31.73
N LYS A 194 -11.56 -5.11 -31.32
CA LYS A 194 -12.99 -5.32 -31.04
C LYS A 194 -13.35 -4.43 -29.87
N LYS A 195 -13.99 -3.30 -30.20
CA LYS A 195 -14.53 -2.35 -29.26
C LYS A 195 -15.41 -3.11 -28.27
N THR A 196 -14.93 -3.34 -27.07
CA THR A 196 -15.76 -3.71 -25.92
C THR A 196 -16.75 -2.58 -25.58
N ASP A 197 -16.69 -1.48 -26.34
CA ASP A 197 -17.56 -0.30 -26.23
C ASP A 197 -19.05 -0.64 -26.33
N ASN A 198 -19.41 -1.75 -27.01
CA ASN A 198 -20.79 -2.22 -27.12
C ASN A 198 -21.23 -3.12 -25.94
N LEU A 199 -20.34 -3.47 -25.01
CA LEU A 199 -20.71 -4.22 -23.83
C LEU A 199 -21.25 -3.26 -22.76
N LYS A 200 -22.45 -3.55 -22.25
CA LYS A 200 -23.02 -2.85 -21.09
C LYS A 200 -22.04 -2.93 -19.92
N ILE A 201 -21.97 -1.90 -19.07
CA ILE A 201 -21.08 -1.80 -17.90
C ILE A 201 -21.13 -3.07 -17.01
N ASN A 202 -22.33 -3.63 -16.84
CA ASN A 202 -22.51 -4.86 -16.06
C ASN A 202 -21.76 -6.07 -16.68
N SER A 203 -21.78 -6.22 -18.01
CA SER A 203 -21.04 -7.30 -18.68
C SER A 203 -19.51 -7.11 -18.56
N ARG A 204 -19.02 -5.87 -18.55
CA ARG A 204 -17.58 -5.60 -18.34
C ARG A 204 -17.13 -6.01 -16.94
N ASN A 205 -17.90 -5.67 -15.91
CA ASN A 205 -17.62 -6.07 -14.53
C ASN A 205 -17.58 -7.60 -14.36
N GLN A 206 -18.49 -8.30 -15.02
CA GLN A 206 -18.53 -9.77 -14.98
C GLN A 206 -17.30 -10.38 -15.68
N ILE A 207 -16.94 -9.88 -16.87
CA ILE A 207 -15.74 -10.33 -17.62
C ILE A 207 -14.48 -10.09 -16.80
N GLU A 208 -14.33 -8.91 -16.17
CA GLU A 208 -13.22 -8.59 -15.26
C GLU A 208 -13.11 -9.63 -14.15
N ARG A 209 -14.23 -9.98 -13.51
CA ARG A 209 -14.28 -10.96 -12.43
C ARG A 209 -13.93 -12.36 -12.88
N ILE A 210 -14.46 -12.80 -14.02
CA ILE A 210 -14.12 -14.09 -14.61
C ILE A 210 -12.63 -14.13 -14.94
N PHE A 211 -12.08 -13.06 -15.52
CA PHE A 211 -10.67 -13.00 -15.90
C PHE A 211 -9.74 -13.09 -14.68
N TYR A 212 -9.94 -12.30 -13.62
CA TYR A 212 -9.05 -12.40 -12.48
C TYR A 212 -9.21 -13.70 -11.70
N PHE A 213 -10.36 -14.37 -11.77
CA PHE A 213 -10.51 -15.71 -11.23
C PHE A 213 -9.63 -16.72 -11.98
N ILE A 214 -9.61 -16.66 -13.32
CA ILE A 214 -8.83 -17.57 -14.15
C ILE A 214 -7.35 -17.21 -14.14
N SER A 215 -6.99 -15.98 -14.50
CA SER A 215 -5.59 -15.52 -14.62
C SER A 215 -4.90 -15.43 -13.25
N GLY A 216 -5.58 -14.86 -12.25
CA GLY A 216 -5.05 -14.78 -10.89
C GLY A 216 -4.91 -16.15 -10.24
N GLY A 217 -5.88 -17.06 -10.44
CA GLY A 217 -5.85 -18.43 -9.93
C GLY A 217 -4.76 -19.27 -10.58
N LEU A 218 -4.51 -19.12 -11.90
CA LEU A 218 -3.40 -19.75 -12.59
C LEU A 218 -2.07 -19.32 -11.98
N VAL A 219 -1.84 -18.01 -11.86
CA VAL A 219 -0.57 -17.48 -11.31
C VAL A 219 -0.41 -17.84 -9.82
N PHE A 220 -1.52 -17.89 -9.07
CA PHE A 220 -1.47 -18.39 -7.70
C PHE A 220 -0.96 -19.84 -7.66
N ALA A 221 -1.51 -20.73 -8.48
CA ALA A 221 -1.14 -22.14 -8.52
C ALA A 221 0.33 -22.32 -8.93
N ASP A 222 0.78 -21.63 -9.98
CA ASP A 222 2.17 -21.67 -10.46
C ASP A 222 3.17 -21.23 -9.40
N HIS A 223 2.92 -20.10 -8.70
CA HIS A 223 3.82 -19.62 -7.66
C HIS A 223 3.85 -20.49 -6.43
N VAL A 224 2.69 -21.03 -5.99
CA VAL A 224 2.63 -21.95 -4.84
C VAL A 224 3.35 -23.26 -5.14
N ALA A 225 3.17 -23.81 -6.34
CA ALA A 225 3.90 -25.00 -6.79
C ALA A 225 5.41 -24.72 -6.86
N SER A 226 5.81 -23.60 -7.43
CA SER A 226 7.22 -23.21 -7.54
C SER A 226 7.89 -23.07 -6.18
N GLU A 227 7.20 -22.50 -5.18
CA GLU A 227 7.73 -22.41 -3.80
C GLU A 227 7.95 -23.80 -3.18
N LYS A 228 7.01 -24.72 -3.37
CA LYS A 228 7.12 -26.09 -2.87
C LYS A 228 8.30 -26.82 -3.50
N GLU A 229 8.47 -26.69 -4.81
CA GLU A 229 9.54 -27.34 -5.60
C GLU A 229 10.96 -26.89 -5.18
N PHE A 230 11.09 -25.64 -4.68
CA PHE A 230 12.37 -25.14 -4.16
C PHE A 230 12.64 -25.54 -2.71
N ASN A 231 11.88 -26.48 -2.12
CA ASN A 231 12.01 -26.94 -0.72
C ASN A 231 12.14 -25.80 0.29
N ARG A 232 11.39 -24.72 0.10
CA ARG A 232 11.41 -23.56 0.97
C ARG A 232 10.53 -23.83 2.20
N GLU A 233 11.18 -24.04 3.34
CA GLU A 233 10.47 -24.07 4.61
C GLU A 233 9.79 -22.72 4.85
N GLY A 234 8.48 -22.75 5.08
CA GLY A 234 7.77 -21.65 5.72
C GLY A 234 6.81 -20.84 4.89
N PHE A 235 6.74 -20.97 3.54
CA PHE A 235 5.65 -20.32 2.81
C PHE A 235 4.32 -21.00 3.07
N THR A 236 3.34 -20.24 3.52
CA THR A 236 1.95 -20.67 3.66
C THR A 236 1.01 -19.52 3.28
N PRO A 237 0.06 -19.76 2.36
CA PRO A 237 -0.96 -18.76 2.02
C PRO A 237 -2.07 -18.67 3.09
N TYR A 238 -1.99 -19.43 4.15
CA TYR A 238 -2.99 -19.52 5.22
C TYR A 238 -2.35 -19.39 6.60
N PHE A 239 -3.11 -18.86 7.56
CA PHE A 239 -2.66 -18.81 8.96
C PHE A 239 -2.45 -20.22 9.53
N LYS A 240 -1.32 -20.44 10.18
CA LYS A 240 -1.05 -21.64 10.97
C LYS A 240 -1.79 -21.59 12.30
N ASP A 241 -1.81 -20.41 12.92
CA ASP A 241 -2.52 -20.12 14.17
C ASP A 241 -3.33 -18.84 14.03
N THR A 242 -4.61 -18.89 14.41
CA THR A 242 -5.53 -17.74 14.41
C THR A 242 -5.61 -17.05 15.77
N GLY A 243 -4.84 -17.47 16.76
CA GLY A 243 -4.85 -16.97 18.15
C GLY A 243 -4.21 -15.59 18.32
N ILE A 244 -4.53 -14.62 17.46
CA ILE A 244 -3.95 -13.26 17.46
C ILE A 244 -4.17 -12.54 18.80
N GLY A 245 -5.33 -12.75 19.44
CA GLY A 245 -5.68 -12.13 20.74
C GLY A 245 -4.78 -12.58 21.87
N GLY A 246 -4.38 -13.84 21.92
CA GLY A 246 -3.43 -14.37 22.90
C GLY A 246 -2.05 -13.72 22.75
N HIS A 247 -1.55 -13.61 21.54
CA HIS A 247 -0.28 -12.92 21.26
C HIS A 247 -0.34 -11.43 21.61
N LEU A 248 -1.46 -10.77 21.36
CA LEU A 248 -1.67 -9.35 21.72
C LEU A 248 -1.68 -9.16 23.23
N ALA A 249 -2.42 -9.98 23.98
CA ALA A 249 -2.47 -9.91 25.44
C ALA A 249 -1.07 -10.02 26.04
N ASN A 250 -0.27 -10.98 25.57
CA ASN A 250 1.12 -11.18 26.00
C ASN A 250 2.04 -10.00 25.63
N SER A 251 1.72 -9.24 24.59
CA SER A 251 2.50 -8.07 24.16
C SER A 251 2.18 -6.78 24.93
N ILE A 252 1.07 -6.73 25.64
CA ILE A 252 0.63 -5.57 26.41
C ILE A 252 1.20 -5.61 27.82
N LYS A 253 2.03 -4.62 28.14
CA LYS A 253 2.62 -4.50 29.49
C LYS A 253 1.52 -4.25 30.54
N ASN A 254 1.46 -5.09 31.57
CA ASN A 254 0.44 -5.05 32.62
C ASN A 254 -1.00 -5.28 32.11
N PHE A 255 -1.18 -6.15 31.14
CA PHE A 255 -2.50 -6.55 30.66
C PHE A 255 -3.31 -7.17 31.82
N LYS A 256 -4.54 -6.71 31.98
CA LYS A 256 -5.49 -7.25 32.97
C LYS A 256 -6.67 -7.94 32.29
N GLU A 257 -7.41 -7.18 31.51
CA GLU A 257 -8.62 -7.63 30.82
C GLU A 257 -8.90 -6.78 29.58
N TRP A 258 -9.71 -7.33 28.68
CA TRP A 258 -10.20 -6.59 27.51
C TRP A 258 -11.32 -5.63 27.92
N ARG A 259 -11.36 -4.46 27.29
CA ARG A 259 -12.42 -3.47 27.50
C ARG A 259 -13.72 -3.92 26.80
N ASN A 260 -14.88 -3.43 27.28
CA ASN A 260 -16.19 -3.81 26.74
C ASN A 260 -16.30 -3.70 25.22
N PHE A 261 -15.81 -2.61 24.60
CA PHE A 261 -15.85 -2.46 23.15
C PHE A 261 -14.93 -3.45 22.42
N GLN A 262 -13.82 -3.84 23.03
CA GLN A 262 -12.91 -4.87 22.49
C GLN A 262 -13.58 -6.25 22.55
N ILE A 263 -14.28 -6.54 23.66
CA ILE A 263 -15.08 -7.76 23.80
C ILE A 263 -16.20 -7.79 22.75
N LYS A 264 -16.94 -6.67 22.58
CA LYS A 264 -17.96 -6.57 21.54
C LYS A 264 -17.38 -6.81 20.15
N SER A 265 -16.19 -6.25 19.85
CA SER A 265 -15.49 -6.50 18.57
C SER A 265 -15.19 -7.98 18.36
N SER A 266 -14.74 -8.70 19.42
CA SER A 266 -14.42 -10.14 19.34
C SER A 266 -15.64 -11.02 19.15
N GLN A 267 -16.86 -10.52 19.27
CA GLN A 267 -18.11 -11.26 19.13
C GLN A 267 -18.89 -10.90 17.87
N THR A 268 -18.37 -9.99 17.05
CA THR A 268 -19.08 -9.44 15.89
C THR A 268 -18.68 -10.11 14.59
N ASP A 269 -19.68 -10.66 13.88
CA ASP A 269 -19.54 -11.30 12.57
C ASP A 269 -19.82 -10.36 11.38
N TYR A 270 -20.13 -9.09 11.64
CA TYR A 270 -20.39 -8.08 10.61
C TYR A 270 -19.15 -7.23 10.32
N SER A 271 -19.17 -6.52 9.20
CA SER A 271 -18.27 -5.41 9.00
C SER A 271 -18.50 -4.37 10.10
N VAL A 272 -17.43 -3.68 10.54
CA VAL A 272 -17.51 -2.79 11.71
C VAL A 272 -16.91 -1.42 11.42
N PHE A 273 -17.45 -0.41 12.10
CA PHE A 273 -16.86 0.91 12.25
C PHE A 273 -16.48 1.10 13.72
N ILE A 274 -15.19 1.12 14.01
CA ILE A 274 -14.64 1.25 15.36
C ILE A 274 -14.29 2.72 15.60
N GLU A 275 -15.10 3.39 16.40
CA GLU A 275 -14.97 4.83 16.67
C GLU A 275 -14.53 5.07 18.13
N ILE A 276 -13.23 5.04 18.32
CA ILE A 276 -12.58 5.12 19.64
C ILE A 276 -11.40 6.11 19.56
N PRO A 277 -11.17 6.96 20.56
CA PRO A 277 -10.06 7.89 20.58
C PRO A 277 -8.70 7.22 20.40
N THR A 278 -7.74 8.02 19.92
CA THR A 278 -6.37 7.55 19.70
C THR A 278 -5.71 7.16 21.03
N GLY A 279 -5.14 5.94 21.07
CA GLY A 279 -4.46 5.41 22.25
C GLY A 279 -5.31 4.55 23.18
N ASP A 280 -6.60 4.43 22.92
CA ASP A 280 -7.52 3.67 23.77
C ASP A 280 -7.75 2.20 23.33
N GLY A 281 -6.97 1.70 22.39
CA GLY A 281 -6.99 0.27 22.04
C GLY A 281 -7.85 -0.10 20.83
N LYS A 282 -8.02 0.81 19.84
CA LYS A 282 -8.67 0.53 18.55
C LYS A 282 -8.04 -0.64 17.80
N THR A 283 -6.70 -0.66 17.76
CA THR A 283 -5.93 -1.72 17.09
C THR A 283 -6.25 -3.09 17.68
N GLU A 284 -6.28 -3.19 19.01
CA GLU A 284 -6.63 -4.42 19.71
C GLU A 284 -8.06 -4.87 19.38
N ALA A 285 -9.01 -3.92 19.34
CA ALA A 285 -10.40 -4.21 18.97
C ALA A 285 -10.51 -4.77 17.55
N SER A 286 -9.81 -4.18 16.58
CA SER A 286 -9.83 -4.65 15.18
C SER A 286 -9.18 -6.03 15.03
N LEU A 287 -8.14 -6.32 15.80
CA LEU A 287 -7.46 -7.62 15.75
C LEU A 287 -8.25 -8.72 16.45
N LEU A 288 -8.98 -8.42 17.53
CA LEU A 288 -9.93 -9.34 18.14
C LEU A 288 -11.12 -9.66 17.22
N TRP A 289 -11.64 -8.63 16.53
CA TRP A 289 -12.63 -8.82 15.46
C TRP A 289 -12.09 -9.72 14.34
N THR A 290 -10.84 -9.52 13.96
CA THR A 290 -10.15 -10.34 12.97
C THR A 290 -10.07 -11.81 13.40
N GLU A 291 -9.63 -12.08 14.63
CA GLU A 291 -9.53 -13.44 15.15
C GLU A 291 -10.88 -14.17 15.12
N ASN A 292 -11.97 -13.50 15.57
CA ASN A 292 -13.31 -14.08 15.52
C ASN A 292 -13.73 -14.47 14.10
N ASN A 293 -13.48 -13.57 13.12
CA ASN A 293 -13.86 -13.80 11.74
C ASN A 293 -12.96 -14.81 11.02
N LEU A 294 -11.67 -14.93 11.37
CA LEU A 294 -10.78 -15.98 10.86
C LEU A 294 -11.28 -17.39 11.25
N LYS A 295 -11.74 -17.58 12.50
CA LYS A 295 -12.36 -18.83 12.95
C LYS A 295 -13.60 -19.20 12.11
N ASN A 296 -14.27 -18.20 11.56
CA ASN A 296 -15.54 -18.31 10.83
C ASN A 296 -15.39 -18.38 9.29
N LYS A 297 -14.19 -18.64 8.72
CA LYS A 297 -13.97 -18.93 7.27
C LYS A 297 -13.11 -17.96 6.47
N TYR A 298 -12.70 -16.81 7.03
CA TYR A 298 -11.78 -15.92 6.31
C TYR A 298 -10.37 -16.47 6.37
N THR A 299 -9.58 -16.21 5.34
CA THR A 299 -8.24 -16.82 5.22
C THR A 299 -7.12 -15.79 5.20
N LYS A 300 -7.45 -14.51 5.03
CA LYS A 300 -6.47 -13.43 4.90
C LYS A 300 -6.90 -12.17 5.62
N VAL A 301 -5.91 -11.38 6.00
CA VAL A 301 -6.08 -10.07 6.65
C VAL A 301 -5.21 -9.04 5.94
N ILE A 302 -5.84 -7.94 5.53
CA ILE A 302 -5.17 -6.80 4.92
C ILE A 302 -5.33 -5.63 5.87
N TYR A 303 -4.23 -5.19 6.47
CA TYR A 303 -4.19 -4.08 7.42
C TYR A 303 -3.61 -2.84 6.74
N THR A 304 -4.44 -1.84 6.49
CA THR A 304 -4.01 -0.61 5.79
C THR A 304 -3.88 0.57 6.73
N LEU A 305 -2.83 1.35 6.52
CA LEU A 305 -2.48 2.54 7.32
C LEU A 305 -2.18 3.74 6.41
N PRO A 306 -2.25 4.97 6.95
CA PRO A 306 -2.05 6.17 6.13
C PRO A 306 -0.60 6.40 5.69
N THR A 307 0.39 5.86 6.41
CA THR A 307 1.80 6.14 6.12
C THR A 307 2.70 4.92 6.20
N ARG A 308 3.86 5.00 5.53
CA ARG A 308 4.91 3.97 5.56
C ARG A 308 5.41 3.72 6.98
N VAL A 309 5.62 4.77 7.76
CA VAL A 309 6.14 4.67 9.14
C VAL A 309 5.18 3.90 10.04
N SER A 310 3.88 4.21 9.97
CA SER A 310 2.87 3.46 10.74
C SER A 310 2.77 2.01 10.28
N SER A 311 2.90 1.77 8.96
CA SER A 311 2.92 0.41 8.39
C SER A 311 4.11 -0.40 8.90
N ASN A 312 5.31 0.17 8.92
CA ASN A 312 6.51 -0.48 9.45
C ASN A 312 6.37 -0.86 10.93
N LYS A 313 5.87 0.07 11.75
CA LYS A 313 5.66 -0.20 13.19
C LYS A 313 4.63 -1.30 13.42
N MET A 314 3.54 -1.28 12.65
CA MET A 314 2.50 -2.31 12.75
C MET A 314 3.03 -3.66 12.27
N TYR A 315 3.80 -3.69 11.18
CA TYR A 315 4.47 -4.89 10.68
C TYR A 315 5.38 -5.51 11.75
N GLU A 316 6.29 -4.73 12.35
CA GLU A 316 7.17 -5.20 13.41
C GLU A 316 6.41 -5.72 14.64
N ARG A 317 5.28 -5.10 14.95
CA ARG A 317 4.42 -5.51 16.07
C ARG A 317 3.74 -6.85 15.80
N LEU A 318 3.11 -7.00 14.64
CA LEU A 318 2.31 -8.18 14.32
C LEU A 318 3.17 -9.39 13.90
N LYS A 319 4.27 -9.15 13.23
CA LYS A 319 5.25 -10.19 12.85
C LYS A 319 5.75 -10.99 14.05
N LYS A 320 5.93 -10.35 15.21
CA LYS A 320 6.38 -11.03 16.45
C LYS A 320 5.37 -12.06 16.96
N GLY A 321 4.08 -11.88 16.68
CA GLY A 321 3.03 -12.80 17.10
C GLY A 321 2.66 -13.82 16.04
N VAL A 322 2.56 -13.38 14.78
CA VAL A 322 2.08 -14.21 13.67
C VAL A 322 3.23 -14.97 12.99
N GLY A 323 4.40 -14.38 12.90
CA GLY A 323 5.56 -14.94 12.21
C GLY A 323 5.93 -14.21 10.91
N THR A 324 7.23 -14.27 10.57
CA THR A 324 7.78 -13.59 9.39
C THR A 324 7.25 -14.18 8.08
N ASN A 325 7.10 -15.51 8.04
CA ASN A 325 6.67 -16.24 6.84
C ASN A 325 5.18 -16.11 6.55
N GLU A 326 4.39 -15.63 7.51
CA GLU A 326 2.95 -15.37 7.36
C GLU A 326 2.61 -13.89 7.19
N THR A 327 3.61 -13.00 7.35
CA THR A 327 3.39 -11.55 7.40
C THR A 327 4.09 -10.83 6.26
N ALA A 328 3.35 -10.07 5.48
CA ALA A 328 3.85 -9.23 4.40
C ALA A 328 3.80 -7.74 4.76
N LEU A 329 4.76 -6.97 4.23
CA LEU A 329 4.76 -5.51 4.24
C LEU A 329 4.67 -4.99 2.81
N ILE A 330 3.74 -4.05 2.55
CA ILE A 330 3.53 -3.47 1.20
C ILE A 330 3.53 -1.95 1.24
N HIS A 331 4.59 -1.34 0.75
CA HIS A 331 4.70 0.07 0.38
C HIS A 331 5.95 0.25 -0.49
N SER A 332 6.24 1.47 -0.95
CA SER A 332 7.39 1.74 -1.83
C SER A 332 8.73 1.24 -1.28
N ASP A 333 8.89 1.26 0.03
CA ASP A 333 10.16 0.96 0.71
C ASP A 333 10.21 -0.47 1.28
N ALA A 334 9.16 -1.27 1.10
CA ALA A 334 9.07 -2.61 1.69
C ALA A 334 10.20 -3.55 1.24
N LYS A 335 10.68 -3.38 0.00
CA LYS A 335 11.79 -4.17 -0.54
C LYS A 335 13.05 -4.07 0.33
N PHE A 336 13.37 -2.87 0.84
CA PHE A 336 14.57 -2.67 1.68
C PHE A 336 14.50 -3.37 3.04
N ILE A 337 13.29 -3.41 3.62
CA ILE A 337 13.07 -4.12 4.89
C ILE A 337 13.20 -5.62 4.69
N LEU A 338 12.73 -6.13 3.55
CA LEU A 338 12.88 -7.55 3.20
C LEU A 338 14.35 -7.93 2.94
N GLU A 339 15.12 -7.07 2.29
CA GLU A 339 16.56 -7.28 2.10
C GLU A 339 17.32 -7.41 3.43
N GLU A 340 16.85 -6.72 4.49
CA GLU A 340 17.41 -6.87 5.85
C GLU A 340 16.94 -8.13 6.56
N GLU A 341 15.73 -8.58 6.31
CA GLU A 341 15.16 -9.79 6.93
C GLU A 341 15.69 -11.08 6.32
N PHE A 342 16.07 -11.05 5.06
CA PHE A 342 16.63 -12.16 4.31
C PHE A 342 18.07 -11.81 3.84
N PRO A 343 19.01 -11.54 4.79
CA PRO A 343 20.38 -11.27 4.45
C PRO A 343 21.01 -12.57 3.99
N GLU A 344 21.51 -12.56 2.78
CA GLU A 344 22.42 -13.56 2.25
C GLU A 344 21.85 -14.94 1.91
N ASN A 345 21.81 -15.14 0.66
CA ASN A 345 22.48 -16.27 0.01
C ASN A 345 22.63 -15.99 -1.48
N GLY A 346 22.95 -14.74 -1.84
CA GLY A 346 23.40 -14.41 -3.22
C GLY A 346 22.38 -14.59 -4.34
N ASP A 347 21.15 -15.01 -4.01
CA ASP A 347 20.12 -15.33 -4.98
C ASP A 347 19.13 -14.15 -5.13
N GLU A 348 19.48 -13.22 -6.04
CA GLU A 348 18.60 -12.12 -6.42
C GLU A 348 17.21 -12.61 -6.89
N GLN A 349 17.15 -13.83 -7.46
CA GLN A 349 15.88 -14.41 -7.91
C GLN A 349 14.98 -14.78 -6.74
N LYS A 350 15.57 -15.33 -5.68
CA LYS A 350 14.83 -15.68 -4.45
C LYS A 350 14.24 -14.43 -3.79
N LEU A 351 15.03 -13.38 -3.63
CA LEU A 351 14.57 -12.13 -3.06
C LEU A 351 13.47 -11.48 -3.93
N ALA A 352 13.62 -11.55 -5.25
CA ALA A 352 12.61 -11.03 -6.17
C ALA A 352 11.27 -11.77 -6.06
N LEU A 353 11.31 -13.10 -5.90
CA LEU A 353 10.11 -13.92 -5.71
C LEU A 353 9.46 -13.66 -4.36
N GLU A 354 10.23 -13.61 -3.27
CA GLU A 354 9.73 -13.24 -1.94
C GLU A 354 9.03 -11.87 -1.96
N TYR A 355 9.65 -10.89 -2.61
CA TYR A 355 9.04 -9.57 -2.77
C TYR A 355 7.75 -9.63 -3.61
N TYR A 356 7.73 -10.43 -4.67
CA TYR A 356 6.55 -10.64 -5.52
C TYR A 356 5.39 -11.22 -4.71
N LEU A 357 5.62 -12.31 -3.98
CA LEU A 357 4.60 -12.99 -3.17
C LEU A 357 3.99 -12.03 -2.13
N ARG A 358 4.83 -11.23 -1.48
CA ARG A 358 4.37 -10.23 -0.50
C ARG A 358 3.59 -9.11 -1.14
N LYS A 359 4.06 -8.59 -2.28
CA LYS A 359 3.46 -7.46 -2.99
C LYS A 359 2.05 -7.75 -3.52
N PHE A 360 1.74 -9.00 -3.86
CA PHE A 360 0.46 -9.38 -4.47
C PHE A 360 -0.46 -10.19 -3.55
N PHE A 361 -0.33 -10.00 -2.23
CA PHE A 361 -1.23 -10.54 -1.20
C PHE A 361 -1.27 -12.08 -1.12
N PHE A 362 -0.15 -12.76 -1.40
CA PHE A 362 -0.11 -14.21 -1.24
C PHE A 362 -0.11 -14.62 0.23
N LEU A 363 0.55 -13.86 1.11
CA LEU A 363 0.66 -14.18 2.53
C LEU A 363 -0.66 -13.92 3.30
N PRO A 364 -0.92 -14.66 4.39
CA PRO A 364 -2.17 -14.54 5.13
C PRO A 364 -2.35 -13.18 5.81
N LEU A 365 -1.30 -12.55 6.31
CA LEU A 365 -1.35 -11.19 6.86
C LEU A 365 -0.54 -10.23 6.01
N THR A 366 -1.19 -9.20 5.48
CA THR A 366 -0.52 -8.13 4.76
C THR A 366 -0.75 -6.79 5.44
N ILE A 367 0.34 -6.10 5.77
CA ILE A 367 0.31 -4.75 6.32
C ILE A 367 0.85 -3.79 5.25
N GLY A 368 0.20 -2.64 5.05
CA GLY A 368 0.66 -1.70 4.04
C GLY A 368 0.01 -0.33 4.09
N THR A 369 0.45 0.56 3.19
CA THR A 369 -0.22 1.84 3.03
C THR A 369 -1.50 1.68 2.23
N ILE A 370 -2.50 2.53 2.54
CA ILE A 370 -3.78 2.53 1.82
C ILE A 370 -3.58 2.74 0.31
N ASP A 371 -2.64 3.59 -0.10
CA ASP A 371 -2.33 3.84 -1.52
C ASP A 371 -1.87 2.55 -2.21
N SER A 372 -0.97 1.77 -1.57
CA SER A 372 -0.47 0.50 -2.10
C SER A 372 -1.55 -0.56 -2.26
N PHE A 373 -2.58 -0.52 -1.41
CA PHE A 373 -3.75 -1.36 -1.52
C PHE A 373 -4.68 -0.88 -2.65
N LEU A 374 -5.06 0.40 -2.66
CA LEU A 374 -6.04 0.95 -3.58
C LEU A 374 -5.59 0.96 -5.04
N VAL A 375 -4.29 1.15 -5.30
CA VAL A 375 -3.74 1.16 -6.68
C VAL A 375 -4.02 -0.16 -7.44
N ARG A 376 -4.24 -1.27 -6.72
CA ARG A 376 -4.59 -2.57 -7.33
C ARG A 376 -5.98 -2.57 -7.98
N PHE A 377 -6.83 -1.64 -7.60
CA PHE A 377 -8.17 -1.46 -8.16
C PHE A 377 -8.20 -0.49 -9.35
N LEU A 378 -7.07 0.11 -9.70
CA LEU A 378 -6.88 0.91 -10.90
C LEU A 378 -6.27 0.12 -12.08
N HIS A 379 -6.36 -1.20 -12.07
CA HIS A 379 -5.76 -2.08 -13.08
C HIS A 379 -4.25 -1.87 -13.28
N SER A 380 -3.52 -1.67 -12.17
CA SER A 380 -2.07 -1.47 -12.17
C SER A 380 -1.30 -2.78 -11.91
N GLY A 381 -0.27 -3.03 -12.69
CA GLY A 381 0.60 -4.21 -12.54
C GLY A 381 -0.20 -5.53 -12.66
N ARG A 382 0.10 -6.48 -11.77
CA ARG A 382 -0.66 -7.76 -11.66
C ARG A 382 -1.91 -7.59 -10.78
N TRP A 383 -2.81 -6.73 -11.21
CA TRP A 383 -4.08 -6.48 -10.51
C TRP A 383 -4.96 -7.75 -10.45
N ASP A 384 -4.89 -8.59 -11.48
CA ASP A 384 -5.57 -9.88 -11.57
C ASP A 384 -5.20 -10.81 -10.42
N VAL A 385 -3.91 -10.99 -10.17
CA VAL A 385 -3.37 -11.78 -9.05
C VAL A 385 -3.77 -11.17 -7.71
N SER A 386 -3.64 -9.85 -7.57
CA SER A 386 -4.05 -9.15 -6.34
C SER A 386 -5.54 -9.36 -6.05
N ARG A 387 -6.40 -9.21 -7.05
CA ARG A 387 -7.85 -9.37 -6.89
C ARG A 387 -8.24 -10.82 -6.54
N PHE A 388 -7.58 -11.81 -7.13
CA PHE A 388 -7.76 -13.22 -6.77
C PHE A 388 -7.35 -13.48 -5.31
N ASN A 389 -6.19 -13.00 -4.91
CA ASN A 389 -5.66 -13.20 -3.57
C ASN A 389 -6.42 -12.42 -2.48
N LEU A 390 -7.11 -11.33 -2.84
CA LEU A 390 -7.96 -10.56 -1.93
C LEU A 390 -9.34 -11.22 -1.68
N GLN A 391 -9.69 -12.26 -2.42
CA GLN A 391 -10.93 -12.98 -2.15
C GLN A 391 -10.89 -13.59 -0.74
N ASN A 392 -12.03 -13.52 -0.03
CA ASN A 392 -12.15 -14.06 1.33
C ASN A 392 -11.20 -13.40 2.36
N SER A 393 -10.92 -12.11 2.20
CA SER A 393 -10.08 -11.33 3.11
C SER A 393 -10.90 -10.46 4.06
N LEU A 394 -10.31 -10.21 5.22
CA LEU A 394 -10.70 -9.16 6.15
C LEU A 394 -9.88 -7.91 5.89
N ILE A 395 -10.52 -6.77 5.69
CA ILE A 395 -9.86 -5.51 5.36
C ILE A 395 -9.93 -4.57 6.56
N ILE A 396 -8.80 -4.22 7.14
CA ILE A 396 -8.73 -3.23 8.22
C ILE A 396 -8.21 -1.92 7.63
N VAL A 397 -8.95 -0.84 7.83
CA VAL A 397 -8.59 0.51 7.40
C VAL A 397 -8.42 1.38 8.64
N ASP A 398 -7.16 1.63 8.99
CA ASP A 398 -6.82 2.40 10.19
C ASP A 398 -6.74 3.90 9.88
N GLU A 399 -7.08 4.72 10.89
CA GLU A 399 -7.04 6.18 10.86
C GLU A 399 -7.74 6.78 9.61
N ILE A 400 -8.95 6.26 9.29
CA ILE A 400 -9.69 6.63 8.06
C ILE A 400 -9.93 8.14 7.96
N HIS A 401 -10.00 8.85 9.08
CA HIS A 401 -10.16 10.31 9.15
C HIS A 401 -8.96 11.08 8.58
N SER A 402 -7.81 10.44 8.42
CA SER A 402 -6.60 11.06 7.87
C SER A 402 -6.58 11.12 6.35
N TYR A 403 -7.56 10.51 5.69
CA TYR A 403 -7.63 10.44 4.23
C TYR A 403 -8.42 11.64 3.66
N ASN A 404 -7.92 12.19 2.54
CA ASN A 404 -8.63 13.25 1.84
C ASN A 404 -9.95 12.75 1.23
N PRO A 405 -10.90 13.64 0.90
CA PRO A 405 -12.22 13.25 0.39
C PRO A 405 -12.16 12.37 -0.86
N ARG A 406 -11.26 12.67 -1.79
CA ARG A 406 -11.10 11.90 -3.03
C ARG A 406 -10.65 10.46 -2.77
N LEU A 407 -9.70 10.28 -1.85
CA LEU A 407 -9.25 8.96 -1.43
C LEU A 407 -10.37 8.18 -0.72
N LEU A 408 -11.17 8.87 0.12
CA LEU A 408 -12.32 8.28 0.80
C LEU A 408 -13.41 7.82 -0.18
N GLY A 409 -13.71 8.62 -1.20
CA GLY A 409 -14.65 8.22 -2.24
C GLY A 409 -14.18 6.98 -3.01
N PHE A 410 -12.90 6.94 -3.38
CA PHE A 410 -12.33 5.76 -4.04
C PHE A 410 -12.30 4.53 -3.12
N LEU A 411 -11.94 4.70 -1.84
CA LEU A 411 -12.00 3.64 -0.84
C LEU A 411 -13.41 3.07 -0.69
N LEU A 412 -14.41 3.94 -0.60
CA LEU A 412 -15.82 3.50 -0.52
C LEU A 412 -16.18 2.61 -1.72
N LYS A 413 -15.82 3.02 -2.94
CA LYS A 413 -16.08 2.23 -4.16
C LYS A 413 -15.36 0.89 -4.14
N VAL A 414 -14.14 0.85 -3.64
CA VAL A 414 -13.36 -0.39 -3.50
C VAL A 414 -13.98 -1.32 -2.46
N LEU A 415 -14.38 -0.79 -1.30
CA LEU A 415 -15.06 -1.58 -0.25
C LEU A 415 -16.41 -2.13 -0.70
N GLU A 416 -17.18 -1.36 -1.46
CA GLU A 416 -18.43 -1.83 -2.09
C GLU A 416 -18.17 -3.03 -3.00
N LYS A 417 -17.14 -2.95 -3.85
CA LYS A 417 -16.73 -4.08 -4.71
C LYS A 417 -16.28 -5.30 -3.93
N LEU A 418 -15.50 -5.09 -2.85
CA LEU A 418 -15.01 -6.18 -2.02
C LEU A 418 -16.12 -6.84 -1.19
N THR A 419 -17.05 -6.07 -0.64
CA THR A 419 -18.20 -6.60 0.09
C THR A 419 -19.11 -7.43 -0.81
N ASN A 420 -19.33 -6.99 -2.02
CA ASN A 420 -20.05 -7.75 -3.04
C ASN A 420 -19.32 -9.06 -3.41
N SER A 421 -18.00 -9.12 -3.18
CA SER A 421 -17.17 -10.32 -3.32
C SER A 421 -17.02 -11.12 -2.01
N GLY A 422 -17.87 -10.87 -0.99
CA GLY A 422 -17.89 -11.61 0.27
C GLY A 422 -16.88 -11.18 1.32
N ASN A 423 -16.06 -10.17 1.06
CA ASN A 423 -15.11 -9.62 2.02
C ASN A 423 -15.82 -8.83 3.14
N LYS A 424 -15.18 -8.74 4.30
CA LYS A 424 -15.61 -7.86 5.40
C LYS A 424 -14.55 -6.82 5.71
N PHE A 425 -14.97 -5.72 6.34
CA PHE A 425 -14.05 -4.65 6.71
C PHE A 425 -14.23 -4.18 8.14
N ALA A 426 -13.16 -3.63 8.69
CA ALA A 426 -13.13 -2.86 9.93
C ALA A 426 -12.55 -1.47 9.61
N LEU A 427 -13.40 -0.45 9.66
CA LEU A 427 -12.96 0.95 9.55
C LEU A 427 -12.66 1.47 10.95
N MET A 428 -11.54 2.17 11.12
CA MET A 428 -11.14 2.71 12.41
C MET A 428 -10.91 4.22 12.34
N SER A 429 -11.53 4.94 13.26
CA SER A 429 -11.36 6.39 13.40
C SER A 429 -11.31 6.81 14.86
N ALA A 430 -10.58 7.89 15.13
CA ALA A 430 -10.71 8.62 16.40
C ALA A 430 -11.80 9.70 16.33
N SER A 431 -11.98 10.27 15.15
CA SER A 431 -12.94 11.33 14.86
C SER A 431 -13.24 11.32 13.37
N MET A 432 -14.50 11.33 12.98
CA MET A 432 -14.93 11.38 11.58
C MET A 432 -16.17 12.28 11.48
N PRO A 433 -16.28 13.17 10.46
CA PRO A 433 -17.51 13.92 10.23
C PRO A 433 -18.68 12.97 10.01
N ASP A 434 -19.83 13.27 10.61
CA ASP A 434 -21.03 12.41 10.50
C ASP A 434 -21.48 12.27 9.05
N ILE A 435 -21.40 13.34 8.27
CA ILE A 435 -21.73 13.32 6.81
C ILE A 435 -20.95 12.27 6.04
N ILE A 436 -19.68 12.01 6.42
CA ILE A 436 -18.86 10.98 5.76
C ILE A 436 -19.31 9.59 6.17
N LYS A 437 -19.61 9.41 7.47
CA LYS A 437 -20.11 8.15 8.00
C LYS A 437 -21.45 7.78 7.35
N GLU A 438 -22.34 8.77 7.18
CA GLU A 438 -23.61 8.62 6.46
C GLU A 438 -23.39 8.19 5.02
N LYS A 439 -22.45 8.83 4.28
CA LYS A 439 -22.08 8.42 2.93
C LYS A 439 -21.60 6.96 2.84
N PHE A 440 -20.83 6.50 3.82
CA PHE A 440 -20.44 5.09 3.88
C PHE A 440 -21.64 4.17 4.19
N GLN A 441 -22.56 4.59 5.05
CA GLN A 441 -23.78 3.84 5.41
C GLN A 441 -24.80 3.74 4.26
N GLU A 442 -24.83 4.73 3.36
CA GLU A 442 -25.67 4.69 2.13
C GLU A 442 -25.29 3.50 1.22
N HIS A 443 -24.01 3.09 1.21
CA HIS A 443 -23.47 2.09 0.30
C HIS A 443 -23.07 0.76 0.97
N LEU A 444 -22.78 0.80 2.27
CA LEU A 444 -22.20 -0.33 3.01
C LEU A 444 -22.97 -0.62 4.29
N THR A 445 -23.13 -1.91 4.59
CA THR A 445 -23.70 -2.35 5.86
C THR A 445 -22.60 -2.67 6.87
N PHE A 446 -22.62 -2.02 8.03
CA PHE A 446 -21.69 -2.25 9.12
C PHE A 446 -22.28 -1.89 10.49
N GLN A 447 -21.71 -2.49 11.54
CA GLN A 447 -22.04 -2.14 12.92
C GLN A 447 -21.05 -1.12 13.47
N THR A 448 -21.54 -0.10 14.19
CA THR A 448 -20.68 0.82 14.92
C THR A 448 -20.35 0.24 16.30
N ILE A 449 -19.04 0.19 16.62
CA ILE A 449 -18.53 -0.23 17.91
C ILE A 449 -17.83 0.96 18.56
N GLY A 450 -18.20 1.24 19.80
CA GLY A 450 -17.80 2.43 20.49
C GLY A 450 -18.72 3.60 20.14
N GLY A 451 -18.23 4.76 20.30
CA GLY A 451 -18.91 6.02 20.10
C GLY A 451 -18.52 6.97 21.22
N ILE A 452 -18.22 8.22 20.86
CA ILE A 452 -17.72 9.23 21.80
C ILE A 452 -18.69 9.44 22.97
N LEU A 453 -19.98 9.18 22.75
CA LEU A 453 -21.04 9.40 23.74
C LEU A 453 -21.29 8.19 24.66
N GLN A 454 -20.88 6.98 24.31
CA GLN A 454 -21.19 5.77 25.11
C GLN A 454 -20.15 5.45 26.19
N GLU A 455 -18.95 5.98 26.12
CA GLU A 455 -17.88 5.73 27.08
C GLU A 455 -17.44 7.01 27.82
N LYS A 456 -18.37 7.81 28.26
CA LYS A 456 -18.12 9.05 29.04
C LYS A 456 -17.10 8.88 30.18
N ALA A 457 -17.06 7.72 30.81
CA ALA A 457 -16.16 7.44 31.94
C ALA A 457 -14.68 7.37 31.60
N LEU A 458 -14.33 7.07 30.34
CA LEU A 458 -12.92 7.00 29.87
C LEU A 458 -12.37 8.38 29.48
N PHE A 459 -13.23 9.38 29.24
CA PHE A 459 -12.90 10.67 28.65
C PHE A 459 -12.88 11.87 29.61
N GLU A 460 -13.14 11.66 30.87
CA GLU A 460 -13.26 12.76 31.86
C GLU A 460 -12.01 13.63 32.07
N LYS A 461 -10.92 13.40 31.37
CA LYS A 461 -9.64 14.10 31.61
C LYS A 461 -8.92 14.53 30.34
N SER A 462 -9.44 15.49 29.58
CA SER A 462 -8.54 16.37 28.81
C SER A 462 -9.17 17.72 28.52
N PRO A 463 -9.24 18.60 29.50
CA PRO A 463 -9.43 20.02 29.20
C PRO A 463 -8.13 20.51 28.54
N GLY A 464 -8.22 20.80 27.26
CA GLY A 464 -7.24 21.65 26.59
C GLY A 464 -7.73 23.10 26.70
N PHE A 465 -6.80 24.03 26.58
CA PHE A 465 -7.11 25.46 26.46
C PHE A 465 -6.66 25.95 25.08
N ILE A 466 -7.61 26.48 24.32
CA ILE A 466 -7.32 27.16 23.04
C ILE A 466 -7.17 28.66 23.29
N GLY A 467 -6.00 29.20 22.94
CA GLY A 467 -5.80 30.63 22.79
C GLY A 467 -5.70 30.97 21.29
N LYS A 468 -6.63 31.79 20.81
CA LYS A 468 -6.59 32.36 19.46
C LYS A 468 -5.68 33.56 19.41
N ARG A 469 -4.88 33.68 18.40
CA ARG A 469 -3.91 34.76 18.18
C ARG A 469 -4.15 35.40 16.82
N PRO A 470 -4.46 36.69 16.75
CA PRO A 470 -4.70 37.41 15.49
C PRO A 470 -3.42 37.67 14.68
N GLU A 471 -2.25 37.58 15.33
CA GLU A 471 -0.95 37.71 14.70
C GLU A 471 -0.51 36.49 13.91
N SER A 472 0.64 36.56 13.25
CA SER A 472 1.28 35.42 12.57
C SER A 472 2.10 34.60 13.57
N LEU A 473 2.26 33.30 13.29
CA LEU A 473 3.07 32.39 14.11
C LEU A 473 4.51 32.90 14.31
N ILE A 474 5.10 33.57 13.31
CA ILE A 474 6.47 34.08 13.39
C ILE A 474 6.64 35.20 14.44
N GLU A 475 5.58 35.93 14.75
CA GLU A 475 5.56 36.98 15.77
C GLU A 475 5.59 36.40 17.19
N ALA A 476 5.25 35.13 17.37
CA ALA A 476 5.24 34.42 18.64
C ALA A 476 6.60 33.82 19.06
N LEU A 477 7.68 34.15 18.38
CA LEU A 477 9.00 33.58 18.64
C LEU A 477 9.42 33.69 20.12
N ASN A 478 9.25 34.85 20.75
CA ASN A 478 9.57 35.09 22.17
C ASN A 478 8.69 34.25 23.11
N GLU A 479 7.44 34.02 22.74
CA GLU A 479 6.50 33.20 23.53
C GLU A 479 6.90 31.71 23.46
N VAL A 480 7.34 31.23 22.30
CA VAL A 480 7.87 29.87 22.12
C VAL A 480 9.10 29.64 22.98
N ILE A 481 10.04 30.59 22.97
CA ILE A 481 11.27 30.55 23.80
C ILE A 481 10.91 30.53 25.27
N PHE A 482 10.03 31.43 25.74
CA PHE A 482 9.58 31.49 27.11
C PHE A 482 8.96 30.19 27.62
N GLU A 483 8.15 29.50 26.80
CA GLU A 483 7.63 28.20 27.20
C GLU A 483 8.72 27.13 27.28
N TRP A 484 9.72 27.17 26.39
CA TRP A 484 10.86 26.28 26.46
C TRP A 484 11.75 26.54 27.69
N GLU A 485 12.02 27.81 28.03
CA GLU A 485 12.78 28.20 29.24
C GLU A 485 12.13 27.69 30.51
N LYS A 486 10.80 27.55 30.55
CA LYS A 486 10.07 26.90 31.63
C LYS A 486 10.26 25.38 31.72
N GLY A 487 11.14 24.82 30.92
CA GLY A 487 11.45 23.38 30.89
C GLY A 487 10.43 22.54 30.12
N LYS A 488 9.61 23.15 29.22
CA LYS A 488 8.63 22.45 28.42
C LYS A 488 9.19 21.98 27.07
N ASN A 489 8.70 20.83 26.62
CA ASN A 489 8.82 20.43 25.22
C ASN A 489 7.77 21.20 24.40
N VAL A 490 8.22 21.96 23.41
CA VAL A 490 7.38 22.84 22.61
C VAL A 490 7.24 22.28 21.21
N LEU A 491 5.99 22.12 20.72
CA LEU A 491 5.69 21.75 19.34
C LEU A 491 5.24 23.00 18.56
N VAL A 492 5.92 23.28 17.46
CA VAL A 492 5.57 24.36 16.52
C VAL A 492 5.17 23.71 15.20
N VAL A 493 3.96 23.96 14.70
CA VAL A 493 3.50 23.36 13.43
C VAL A 493 3.15 24.46 12.43
N CYS A 494 3.89 24.46 11.32
CA CYS A 494 3.68 25.34 10.17
C CYS A 494 2.96 24.59 9.04
N ASN A 495 2.20 25.31 8.23
CA ASN A 495 1.50 24.70 7.10
C ASN A 495 2.41 24.47 5.89
N THR A 496 3.55 25.19 5.80
CA THR A 496 4.51 25.05 4.70
C THR A 496 5.93 24.81 5.21
N ILE A 497 6.73 24.11 4.41
CA ILE A 497 8.15 23.85 4.71
C ILE A 497 8.93 25.16 4.78
N ARG A 498 8.59 26.12 3.92
CA ARG A 498 9.20 27.44 3.89
C ARG A 498 9.07 28.18 5.23
N GLU A 499 7.86 28.18 5.80
CA GLU A 499 7.60 28.83 7.09
C GLU A 499 8.28 28.09 8.24
N ALA A 500 8.27 26.76 8.24
CA ALA A 500 8.98 25.96 9.21
C ALA A 500 10.49 26.27 9.19
N LYS A 501 11.10 26.32 8.00
CA LYS A 501 12.51 26.70 7.82
C LYS A 501 12.81 28.14 8.24
N SER A 502 11.92 29.08 7.91
CA SER A 502 12.05 30.48 8.33
C SER A 502 12.01 30.61 9.86
N PHE A 503 11.05 29.96 10.50
CA PHE A 503 10.93 29.94 11.96
C PHE A 503 12.16 29.30 12.62
N TYR A 504 12.62 28.18 12.10
CA TYR A 504 13.86 27.52 12.57
C TYR A 504 15.08 28.42 12.47
N LYS A 505 15.27 29.13 11.33
CA LYS A 505 16.42 30.07 11.13
C LYS A 505 16.41 31.19 12.15
N GLN A 506 15.22 31.74 12.48
CA GLN A 506 15.12 32.84 13.47
C GLN A 506 15.44 32.34 14.89
N LEU A 507 14.88 31.17 15.29
CA LEU A 507 15.24 30.54 16.56
C LEU A 507 16.73 30.22 16.63
N LYS A 508 17.34 29.67 15.58
CA LYS A 508 18.76 29.34 15.53
C LYS A 508 19.64 30.60 15.71
N LYS A 509 19.21 31.73 15.12
CA LYS A 509 19.91 33.03 15.32
C LYS A 509 19.82 33.49 16.76
N TRP A 510 18.69 33.32 17.44
CA TRP A 510 18.49 33.68 18.83
C TRP A 510 19.30 32.77 19.78
N PHE A 511 19.29 31.46 19.60
CA PHE A 511 20.01 30.49 20.43
C PHE A 511 21.56 30.57 20.27
N GLY A 512 22.05 31.12 19.15
CA GLY A 512 23.48 31.10 18.84
C GLY A 512 24.06 29.68 18.74
N ASN A 513 25.36 29.55 18.85
CA ASN A 513 26.06 28.27 18.73
C ASN A 513 25.89 27.35 19.97
N ASN A 514 25.65 27.93 21.15
CA ASN A 514 25.71 27.18 22.41
C ASN A 514 24.43 26.39 22.79
N GLN A 515 23.31 26.69 22.18
CA GLN A 515 22.02 26.03 22.51
C GLN A 515 21.22 25.58 21.27
N SER A 516 21.78 25.66 20.07
CA SER A 516 21.14 25.23 18.83
C SER A 516 20.76 23.75 18.85
N GLU A 517 21.36 22.97 19.76
CA GLU A 517 21.03 21.57 20.04
C GLU A 517 19.62 21.37 20.60
N SER A 518 19.00 22.41 21.16
CA SER A 518 17.62 22.36 21.66
C SER A 518 16.56 22.49 20.55
N LEU A 519 16.96 22.66 19.28
CA LEU A 519 16.09 22.83 18.14
C LEU A 519 16.10 21.59 17.25
N VAL A 520 14.92 21.14 16.85
CA VAL A 520 14.74 20.08 15.84
C VAL A 520 13.80 20.60 14.76
N LEU A 521 14.22 20.51 13.50
CA LEU A 521 13.38 20.78 12.33
C LEU A 521 13.00 19.47 11.67
N TYR A 522 11.70 19.28 11.36
CA TYR A 522 11.19 18.05 10.74
C TYR A 522 10.12 18.32 9.67
N HIS A 523 10.40 17.93 8.42
CA HIS A 523 9.52 18.10 7.27
C HIS A 523 9.81 17.03 6.19
N SER A 524 9.14 17.08 5.06
CA SER A 524 9.26 16.05 4.00
C SER A 524 10.49 16.18 3.10
N GLU A 525 11.23 17.31 3.11
CA GLU A 525 12.43 17.54 2.27
C GLU A 525 13.72 17.01 2.92
N TYR A 526 13.65 15.91 3.64
CA TYR A 526 14.82 15.14 4.08
C TYR A 526 14.96 13.88 3.25
N THR A 527 16.19 13.38 3.10
CA THR A 527 16.40 12.06 2.52
C THR A 527 15.67 11.00 3.34
N HIS A 528 15.43 9.84 2.76
CA HIS A 528 14.76 8.77 3.47
C HIS A 528 15.51 8.36 4.74
N LEU A 529 16.86 8.30 4.67
CA LEU A 529 17.71 8.01 5.82
C LEU A 529 17.60 9.09 6.89
N ASP A 530 17.77 10.37 6.51
CA ASP A 530 17.74 11.48 7.46
C ASP A 530 16.38 11.61 8.13
N ARG A 531 15.30 11.33 7.41
CA ARG A 531 13.95 11.31 7.96
C ARG A 531 13.80 10.26 9.06
N MET A 532 14.34 9.05 8.84
CA MET A 532 14.37 8.00 9.86
C MET A 532 15.22 8.40 11.07
N LEU A 533 16.40 8.97 10.84
CA LEU A 533 17.28 9.46 11.91
C LEU A 533 16.62 10.59 12.72
N LYS A 534 15.90 11.51 12.06
CA LYS A 534 15.14 12.59 12.73
C LYS A 534 14.02 12.06 13.60
N GLU A 535 13.30 11.06 13.14
CA GLU A 535 12.27 10.40 13.95
C GLU A 535 12.87 9.73 15.19
N ASP A 536 14.01 9.05 15.06
CA ASP A 536 14.73 8.45 16.17
C ASP A 536 15.25 9.52 17.15
N GLU A 537 15.76 10.65 16.64
CA GLU A 537 16.17 11.79 17.45
C GLU A 537 15.00 12.34 18.29
N ILE A 538 13.84 12.55 17.67
CA ILE A 538 12.63 13.04 18.35
C ILE A 538 12.20 12.05 19.45
N TYR A 539 12.16 10.74 19.16
CA TYR A 539 11.79 9.72 20.16
C TYR A 539 12.79 9.66 21.30
N PHE A 540 14.08 9.74 21.02
CA PHE A 540 15.12 9.75 22.05
C PHE A 540 14.96 10.94 22.99
N ARG A 541 14.74 12.14 22.45
CA ARG A 541 14.53 13.37 23.24
C ARG A 541 13.29 13.30 24.12
N LEU A 542 12.22 12.67 23.63
CA LEU A 542 10.98 12.45 24.40
C LEU A 542 11.08 11.31 25.43
N GLY A 543 12.25 10.68 25.57
CA GLY A 543 12.48 9.58 26.51
C GLY A 543 11.79 8.28 26.09
N LYS A 544 11.43 8.14 24.81
CA LYS A 544 10.97 6.90 24.22
C LYS A 544 12.17 6.22 23.55
N MET A 545 12.49 5.01 23.96
CA MET A 545 13.52 4.23 23.25
C MET A 545 12.98 3.79 21.91
N GLY A 546 13.18 4.60 20.89
CA GLY A 546 12.97 4.25 19.50
C GLY A 546 14.35 4.10 18.86
N TRP A 547 14.80 2.87 18.71
CA TRP A 547 15.99 2.63 17.94
C TRP A 547 15.55 1.97 16.66
N SER A 548 15.81 2.58 15.50
CA SER A 548 15.65 1.89 14.24
C SER A 548 16.69 0.79 14.12
N LYS A 549 16.37 -0.27 13.39
CA LYS A 549 17.32 -1.36 13.06
C LYS A 549 18.49 -0.87 12.18
N LEU A 550 18.44 0.37 11.69
CA LEU A 550 19.51 1.03 10.90
C LEU A 550 20.86 1.18 11.61
N ARG A 551 20.94 0.76 12.88
CA ARG A 551 22.19 0.71 13.64
C ARG A 551 23.12 -0.43 13.30
N SER A 552 22.72 -1.36 12.47
CA SER A 552 23.65 -2.35 11.98
C SER A 552 24.79 -1.59 11.26
N GLU A 553 26.02 -1.95 11.60
CA GLU A 553 27.28 -1.37 11.11
C GLU A 553 27.43 -1.39 9.57
N LYS A 554 26.42 -1.85 8.83
CA LYS A 554 26.39 -2.05 7.39
C LYS A 554 25.87 -0.85 6.58
N ILE A 555 25.39 0.22 7.21
CA ILE A 555 24.96 1.44 6.47
C ILE A 555 26.17 2.30 6.16
N ILE A 556 26.22 2.82 4.93
CA ILE A 556 27.25 3.79 4.55
C ILE A 556 27.26 4.95 5.54
N VAL A 557 28.42 5.21 6.13
CA VAL A 557 28.63 6.38 6.97
C VAL A 557 28.59 7.61 6.07
N ASN A 558 27.45 8.30 6.05
CA ASN A 558 27.33 9.62 5.44
C ASN A 558 27.50 10.72 6.51
N SER A 559 27.56 11.97 6.07
CA SER A 559 27.68 13.12 6.97
C SER A 559 26.52 13.20 7.97
N SER A 560 25.31 12.82 7.55
CA SER A 560 24.10 12.83 8.37
C SER A 560 24.15 11.82 9.52
N LEU A 561 24.65 10.62 9.27
CA LEU A 561 24.80 9.60 10.32
C LEU A 561 25.86 10.04 11.35
N THR A 562 26.90 10.72 10.90
CA THR A 562 27.94 11.28 11.79
C THR A 562 27.34 12.35 12.70
N GLU A 563 26.55 13.28 12.17
CA GLU A 563 25.87 14.30 12.95
C GLU A 563 24.84 13.68 13.91
N PHE A 564 24.06 12.71 13.48
CA PHE A 564 23.13 11.97 14.34
C PHE A 564 23.87 11.28 15.52
N LYS A 565 25.00 10.61 15.28
CA LYS A 565 25.82 10.00 16.34
C LYS A 565 26.33 11.04 17.33
N LYS A 566 26.79 12.20 16.86
CA LYS A 566 27.19 13.32 17.76
C LYS A 566 26.03 13.73 18.66
N ILE A 567 24.84 13.97 18.12
CA ILE A 567 23.64 14.37 18.87
C ILE A 567 23.31 13.31 19.94
N MET A 568 23.37 12.03 19.60
CA MET A 568 23.10 10.94 20.53
C MET A 568 24.11 10.84 21.67
N HIS A 569 25.40 11.22 21.43
CA HIS A 569 26.44 11.25 22.45
C HIS A 569 26.33 12.41 23.43
N ILE A 570 25.70 13.54 23.08
CA ILE A 570 25.56 14.74 23.89
C ILE A 570 24.58 14.59 25.07
N LYS A 571 24.01 13.43 25.31
CA LYS A 571 23.05 13.14 26.41
C LYS A 571 21.82 14.07 26.43
N LEU A 572 21.25 14.34 25.27
CA LEU A 572 20.02 15.15 25.12
C LEU A 572 18.74 14.43 25.56
N HIS A 573 18.86 13.23 26.12
CA HIS A 573 17.71 12.44 26.60
C HIS A 573 16.93 13.20 27.66
N LYS A 574 15.65 13.40 27.45
CA LYS A 574 14.70 14.13 28.32
C LYS A 574 15.06 15.59 28.60
N LYS A 575 15.97 16.21 27.83
CA LYS A 575 16.15 17.68 27.91
C LYS A 575 15.05 18.36 27.10
N PRO A 576 14.52 19.49 27.59
CA PRO A 576 13.51 20.26 26.85
C PRO A 576 14.02 20.69 25.50
N PHE A 577 13.16 20.60 24.48
CA PHE A 577 13.48 21.01 23.13
C PHE A 577 12.27 21.58 22.39
N ILE A 578 12.53 22.30 21.30
CA ILE A 578 11.54 22.86 20.40
C ILE A 578 11.55 22.03 19.11
N LEU A 579 10.44 21.37 18.77
CA LEU A 579 10.24 20.73 17.49
C LEU A 579 9.48 21.67 16.57
N ILE A 580 10.11 22.09 15.49
CA ILE A 580 9.47 22.84 14.40
C ILE A 580 9.15 21.85 13.30
N ALA A 581 7.90 21.72 12.92
CA ALA A 581 7.47 20.72 11.95
C ALA A 581 6.37 21.23 11.03
N THR A 582 6.10 20.43 9.99
CA THR A 582 4.93 20.60 9.12
C THR A 582 3.92 19.51 9.41
N GLN A 583 2.97 19.24 8.48
CA GLN A 583 1.94 18.20 8.60
C GLN A 583 2.49 16.78 8.87
N VAL A 584 3.78 16.56 8.71
CA VAL A 584 4.43 15.26 8.97
C VAL A 584 4.23 14.75 10.41
N VAL A 585 3.90 15.62 11.36
CA VAL A 585 3.62 15.25 12.75
C VAL A 585 2.16 14.90 13.03
N GLU A 586 1.24 15.21 12.10
CA GLU A 586 -0.18 14.93 12.26
C GLU A 586 -0.48 13.43 12.27
N VAL A 587 0.28 12.67 11.48
CA VAL A 587 0.09 11.23 11.29
C VAL A 587 1.37 10.48 11.63
N SER A 588 1.24 9.27 12.20
CA SER A 588 2.30 8.25 12.37
C SER A 588 3.33 8.44 13.48
N LEU A 589 3.46 9.61 14.07
CA LEU A 589 4.38 9.81 15.19
C LEU A 589 3.67 9.64 16.52
N ASP A 590 4.19 8.75 17.37
CA ASP A 590 3.75 8.64 18.77
C ASP A 590 4.55 9.65 19.62
N ILE A 591 4.23 10.93 19.48
CA ILE A 591 4.87 12.05 20.20
C ILE A 591 3.92 12.66 21.22
N ASP A 592 4.48 13.25 22.29
CA ASP A 592 3.73 13.86 23.37
C ASP A 592 4.48 15.09 23.89
N PHE A 593 3.97 16.27 23.59
CA PHE A 593 4.53 17.59 23.93
C PHE A 593 3.75 18.25 25.06
N ASP A 594 4.28 19.39 25.60
CA ASP A 594 3.65 20.14 26.67
C ASP A 594 2.77 21.28 26.18
N VAL A 595 3.11 21.87 25.03
CA VAL A 595 2.41 23.00 24.44
C VAL A 595 2.53 22.96 22.92
N LEU A 596 1.46 23.41 22.23
CA LEU A 596 1.39 23.54 20.78
C LEU A 596 1.26 25.01 20.38
N PHE A 597 2.10 25.40 19.42
CA PHE A 597 1.97 26.61 18.64
C PHE A 597 1.71 26.20 17.19
N THR A 598 0.61 26.65 16.60
CA THR A 598 0.26 26.20 15.25
C THR A 598 -0.39 27.28 14.42
N GLU A 599 -0.08 27.35 13.16
CA GLU A 599 -0.91 28.08 12.22
C GLU A 599 -2.30 27.47 12.14
N ARG A 600 -3.31 28.30 11.82
CA ARG A 600 -4.65 27.82 11.53
C ARG A 600 -4.64 26.80 10.39
N ALA A 601 -5.41 25.76 10.54
CA ALA A 601 -5.51 24.65 9.59
C ALA A 601 -6.96 24.15 9.56
N PRO A 602 -7.35 23.28 8.62
CA PRO A 602 -8.65 22.61 8.67
C PRO A 602 -8.85 21.91 10.01
N ILE A 603 -10.10 21.83 10.46
CA ILE A 603 -10.44 21.30 11.80
C ILE A 603 -9.93 19.87 12.03
N ASP A 604 -9.98 19.02 11.03
CA ASP A 604 -9.45 17.65 11.08
C ASP A 604 -7.94 17.63 11.33
N ALA A 605 -7.17 18.49 10.65
CA ALA A 605 -5.73 18.66 10.87
C ALA A 605 -5.45 19.21 12.28
N LEU A 606 -6.22 20.21 12.77
CA LEU A 606 -6.07 20.73 14.12
C LEU A 606 -6.32 19.69 15.19
N ILE A 607 -7.36 18.86 15.04
CA ILE A 607 -7.63 17.75 15.97
C ILE A 607 -6.46 16.79 16.05
N GLN A 608 -5.83 16.48 14.93
CA GLN A 608 -4.64 15.63 14.89
C GLN A 608 -3.44 16.29 15.59
N ARG A 609 -3.22 17.60 15.39
CA ARG A 609 -2.18 18.39 16.10
C ARG A 609 -2.45 18.43 17.61
N PHE A 610 -3.71 18.60 18.04
CA PHE A 610 -4.10 18.55 19.46
C PHE A 610 -3.76 17.20 20.08
N GLY A 611 -3.97 16.11 19.35
CA GLY A 611 -3.60 14.76 19.78
C GLY A 611 -2.10 14.51 19.97
N ARG A 612 -1.22 15.51 19.73
CA ARG A 612 0.24 15.44 19.95
C ARG A 612 0.69 16.11 21.26
N VAL A 613 -0.25 16.64 22.03
CA VAL A 613 0.01 17.33 23.30
C VAL A 613 -0.80 16.67 24.41
N ASN A 614 -0.16 16.38 25.54
CA ASN A 614 -0.72 15.71 26.71
C ASN A 614 -1.50 14.41 26.39
N ARG A 615 -0.98 13.67 25.42
CA ARG A 615 -1.63 12.46 24.87
C ARG A 615 -1.83 11.34 25.88
N LYS A 616 -0.87 11.19 26.82
CA LYS A 616 -0.90 10.13 27.84
C LYS A 616 -1.69 10.49 29.09
N LYS A 617 -2.29 11.66 29.15
CA LYS A 617 -3.05 12.17 30.33
C LYS A 617 -2.26 12.07 31.64
N LEU A 618 -0.93 12.01 31.57
CA LEU A 618 -0.03 11.85 32.71
C LEU A 618 0.23 13.16 33.44
N ARG A 619 -0.19 14.28 32.87
CA ARG A 619 0.07 15.62 33.41
C ARG A 619 -1.19 16.19 34.02
N GLN A 620 -1.08 16.64 35.27
CA GLN A 620 -2.18 17.34 35.96
C GLN A 620 -2.47 18.74 35.38
N ARG A 621 -1.66 19.18 34.37
CA ARG A 621 -1.81 20.51 33.75
C ARG A 621 -2.66 20.44 32.49
N LYS A 622 -3.50 21.48 32.28
CA LYS A 622 -4.21 21.70 31.04
C LYS A 622 -3.22 21.82 29.88
N ALA A 623 -3.47 21.10 28.78
CA ALA A 623 -2.74 21.29 27.55
C ALA A 623 -3.04 22.66 26.94
N ALA A 624 -2.02 23.39 26.54
CA ALA A 624 -2.17 24.71 25.93
C ALA A 624 -1.96 24.61 24.40
N PHE A 625 -2.96 25.11 23.67
CA PHE A 625 -2.96 25.14 22.20
C PHE A 625 -3.08 26.59 21.74
N LYS A 626 -2.08 27.10 21.04
CA LYS A 626 -2.05 28.47 20.53
C LYS A 626 -2.14 28.44 19.01
N ILE A 627 -3.25 28.97 18.47
CA ILE A 627 -3.57 28.95 17.05
C ILE A 627 -3.46 30.34 16.47
N PHE A 628 -2.69 30.52 15.42
CA PHE A 628 -2.35 31.79 14.80
C PHE A 628 -3.14 32.02 13.51
N GLU A 629 -3.77 33.19 13.39
CA GLU A 629 -4.70 33.52 12.30
C GLU A 629 -3.97 33.91 11.03
N LYS A 630 -3.00 34.85 11.13
CA LYS A 630 -2.33 35.40 9.95
C LYS A 630 -1.38 34.38 9.34
N LEU A 631 -1.59 34.08 8.09
CA LEU A 631 -0.74 33.26 7.27
C LEU A 631 0.12 34.16 6.37
N HIS A 632 1.36 33.76 6.10
CA HIS A 632 2.27 34.51 5.23
C HIS A 632 1.78 34.38 3.77
N THR A 633 1.14 35.42 3.22
CA THR A 633 0.81 35.49 1.81
C THR A 633 2.07 35.83 1.01
N GLY A 634 2.31 35.11 -0.10
CA GLY A 634 3.43 35.41 -1.01
C GLY A 634 3.32 36.81 -1.63
N LYS A 635 4.41 37.34 -2.19
CA LYS A 635 4.39 38.57 -2.99
C LYS A 635 3.26 38.52 -4.02
N LYS A 636 2.37 39.52 -4.05
CA LYS A 636 1.17 39.67 -4.89
C LYS A 636 -0.10 38.99 -4.42
N GLY A 637 -0.26 38.65 -3.15
CA GLY A 637 -1.54 38.15 -2.62
C GLY A 637 -2.02 36.81 -3.17
N GLN A 638 -1.18 36.05 -3.83
CA GLN A 638 -1.51 34.72 -4.31
C GLN A 638 -1.53 33.73 -3.14
N TRP A 639 -2.68 33.04 -3.01
CA TRP A 639 -2.82 31.96 -2.02
C TRP A 639 -1.92 30.78 -2.39
N LYS A 640 -0.97 30.43 -1.52
CA LYS A 640 0.03 29.36 -1.75
C LYS A 640 0.00 28.28 -0.65
N TYR A 641 -1.06 28.20 0.14
CA TYR A 641 -1.19 27.19 1.18
C TYR A 641 -1.78 25.89 0.65
N PRO A 642 -1.49 24.75 1.27
CA PRO A 642 -2.01 23.44 0.86
C PRO A 642 -3.52 23.29 1.10
N TYR A 643 -4.14 24.22 1.83
CA TYR A 643 -5.56 24.19 2.19
C TYR A 643 -6.35 25.31 1.51
N PRO A 644 -7.60 25.08 1.10
CA PRO A 644 -8.48 26.14 0.63
C PRO A 644 -8.67 27.23 1.70
N LYS A 645 -8.62 28.50 1.28
CA LYS A 645 -8.74 29.64 2.22
C LYS A 645 -10.06 29.60 2.96
N GLU A 646 -11.13 29.29 2.28
CA GLU A 646 -12.49 29.26 2.79
C GLU A 646 -12.68 28.24 3.93
N ILE A 647 -12.02 27.09 3.83
CA ILE A 647 -12.05 26.07 4.92
C ILE A 647 -11.30 26.54 6.15
N LEU A 648 -10.20 27.28 5.95
CA LEU A 648 -9.41 27.84 7.04
C LEU A 648 -10.19 28.94 7.76
N ASP A 649 -10.84 29.82 7.01
CA ASP A 649 -11.67 30.91 7.54
C ASP A 649 -12.86 30.34 8.32
N LEU A 650 -13.57 29.37 7.76
CA LEU A 650 -14.67 28.68 8.42
C LEU A 650 -14.24 27.95 9.70
N THR A 651 -13.11 27.25 9.67
CA THR A 651 -12.57 26.59 10.86
C THR A 651 -12.23 27.62 11.95
N TRP A 652 -11.63 28.75 11.56
CA TRP A 652 -11.29 29.84 12.48
C TRP A 652 -12.51 30.43 13.17
N GLU A 653 -13.62 30.61 12.43
CA GLU A 653 -14.89 31.12 12.98
C GLU A 653 -15.53 30.12 13.97
N ILE A 654 -15.50 28.83 13.64
CA ILE A 654 -16.21 27.80 14.42
C ILE A 654 -15.49 27.43 15.72
N ILE A 655 -14.17 27.40 15.73
CA ILE A 655 -13.38 27.11 16.94
C ILE A 655 -13.56 28.23 17.95
N LYS A 656 -13.88 27.86 19.18
CA LYS A 656 -13.99 28.80 20.29
C LYS A 656 -12.69 28.88 21.09
N GLU A 657 -12.34 30.09 21.52
CA GLU A 657 -11.30 30.32 22.50
C GLU A 657 -11.76 29.86 23.90
N GLY A 658 -10.82 29.31 24.66
CA GLY A 658 -11.10 28.84 26.02
C GLY A 658 -10.92 27.34 26.21
N ASP A 659 -11.51 26.83 27.28
CA ASP A 659 -11.47 25.42 27.63
C ASP A 659 -12.32 24.60 26.64
N PHE A 660 -11.82 23.44 26.23
CA PHE A 660 -12.53 22.51 25.36
C PHE A 660 -12.24 21.06 25.73
N ASN A 661 -13.09 20.18 25.26
CA ASN A 661 -12.98 18.75 25.41
C ASN A 661 -13.14 18.03 24.04
N ILE A 662 -13.11 16.70 24.06
CA ILE A 662 -13.23 15.90 22.85
C ILE A 662 -14.60 16.00 22.17
N GLU A 663 -15.68 16.21 22.96
CA GLU A 663 -17.04 16.44 22.43
C GLU A 663 -17.11 17.74 21.63
N ASP A 664 -16.40 18.77 22.10
CA ASP A 664 -16.33 20.06 21.41
C ASP A 664 -15.61 19.91 20.08
N THR A 665 -14.53 19.14 20.02
CA THR A 665 -13.81 18.87 18.75
C THR A 665 -14.70 18.17 17.75
N GLN A 666 -15.52 17.21 18.16
CA GLN A 666 -16.48 16.53 17.28
C GLN A 666 -17.59 17.46 16.81
N LYS A 667 -18.11 18.30 17.70
CA LYS A 667 -19.11 19.33 17.33
C LYS A 667 -18.54 20.32 16.30
N TRP A 668 -17.29 20.77 16.47
CA TRP A 668 -16.63 21.66 15.51
C TRP A 668 -16.42 20.96 14.17
N LEU A 669 -15.97 19.71 14.19
CA LEU A 669 -15.76 18.89 12.99
C LEU A 669 -17.07 18.77 12.20
N ASN A 670 -18.15 18.35 12.86
CA ASN A 670 -19.46 18.20 12.23
C ASN A 670 -20.01 19.54 11.73
N ARG A 671 -19.75 20.64 12.44
CA ARG A 671 -20.22 21.96 12.03
C ARG A 671 -19.47 22.51 10.84
N VAL A 672 -18.14 22.29 10.73
CA VAL A 672 -17.34 22.67 9.55
C VAL A 672 -17.83 21.92 8.32
N TYR A 673 -18.10 20.63 8.43
CA TYR A 673 -18.49 19.75 7.31
C TYR A 673 -20.02 19.52 7.23
N SER A 674 -20.84 20.35 7.87
CA SER A 674 -22.30 20.25 7.82
C SER A 674 -22.87 20.74 6.50
N GLU A 675 -24.08 20.31 6.17
CA GLU A 675 -24.84 20.77 4.98
C GLU A 675 -25.08 22.30 4.97
N GLY A 676 -25.14 22.93 6.14
CA GLY A 676 -25.28 24.39 6.26
C GLY A 676 -24.07 25.20 5.80
N ASN A 677 -22.90 24.57 5.65
CA ASN A 677 -21.66 25.22 5.20
C ASN A 677 -21.39 24.88 3.73
N THR A 678 -22.04 25.58 2.82
CA THR A 678 -22.13 25.29 1.40
C THR A 678 -20.79 25.07 0.72
N PHE A 679 -19.77 25.88 1.07
CA PHE A 679 -18.44 25.73 0.43
C PHE A 679 -17.75 24.43 0.86
N ALA A 680 -17.64 24.18 2.15
CA ALA A 680 -16.95 22.99 2.68
C ALA A 680 -17.65 21.71 2.20
N ASN A 681 -18.99 21.70 2.22
CA ASN A 681 -19.79 20.59 1.74
C ASN A 681 -19.63 20.39 0.23
N ASN A 682 -19.78 21.42 -0.60
CA ASN A 682 -19.63 21.31 -2.06
C ASN A 682 -18.23 20.89 -2.48
N TRP A 683 -17.18 21.45 -1.86
CA TRP A 683 -15.79 21.04 -2.14
C TRP A 683 -15.57 19.59 -1.75
N TYR A 684 -15.98 19.22 -0.54
CA TYR A 684 -15.79 17.86 -0.02
C TYR A 684 -16.57 16.85 -0.86
N GLN A 685 -17.84 17.12 -1.14
CA GLN A 685 -18.70 16.26 -1.95
C GLN A 685 -18.14 16.06 -3.36
N LYS A 686 -17.72 17.12 -4.03
CA LYS A 686 -17.13 17.04 -5.38
C LYS A 686 -15.88 16.16 -5.41
N GLU A 687 -14.94 16.38 -4.50
CA GLU A 687 -13.73 15.57 -4.44
C GLU A 687 -14.04 14.10 -4.08
N PHE A 688 -15.01 13.88 -3.21
CA PHE A 688 -15.47 12.54 -2.83
C PHE A 688 -16.10 11.80 -4.01
N GLU A 689 -17.00 12.45 -4.74
CA GLU A 689 -17.65 11.89 -5.95
C GLU A 689 -16.63 11.63 -7.06
N ASP A 690 -15.70 12.55 -7.28
CA ASP A 690 -14.60 12.36 -8.22
C ASP A 690 -13.78 11.11 -7.88
N GLY A 691 -13.51 10.90 -6.59
CA GLY A 691 -12.84 9.70 -6.08
C GLY A 691 -13.66 8.42 -6.30
N TYR A 692 -14.94 8.45 -5.95
CA TYR A 692 -15.85 7.31 -6.12
C TYR A 692 -15.93 6.85 -7.59
N ASN A 693 -15.86 7.78 -8.52
CA ASN A 693 -15.92 7.50 -9.95
C ASN A 693 -14.59 7.03 -10.57
N LEU A 694 -13.46 7.06 -9.83
CA LEU A 694 -12.14 6.68 -10.38
C LEU A 694 -12.10 5.22 -10.88
N TYR A 695 -12.78 4.31 -10.19
CA TYR A 695 -12.84 2.91 -10.60
C TYR A 695 -13.47 2.74 -11.99
N GLY A 696 -14.60 3.41 -12.22
CA GLY A 696 -15.27 3.41 -13.53
C GLY A 696 -14.38 4.00 -14.64
N LYS A 697 -13.71 5.12 -14.36
CA LYS A 697 -12.76 5.75 -15.30
C LYS A 697 -11.59 4.80 -15.65
N ALA A 698 -11.07 4.04 -14.68
CA ALA A 698 -10.02 3.06 -14.95
C ALA A 698 -10.52 1.93 -15.85
N LEU A 699 -11.72 1.41 -15.61
CA LEU A 699 -12.37 0.40 -16.47
C LEU A 699 -12.61 0.92 -17.89
N ASP A 700 -13.01 2.18 -18.06
CA ASP A 700 -13.22 2.78 -19.37
C ASP A 700 -11.92 2.94 -20.15
N ILE A 701 -10.84 3.35 -19.51
CA ILE A 701 -9.51 3.50 -20.14
C ILE A 701 -8.94 2.14 -20.54
N THR A 702 -9.09 1.11 -19.71
CA THR A 702 -8.61 -0.24 -20.01
C THR A 702 -9.51 -0.97 -21.02
N LYS A 703 -10.68 -0.38 -21.37
CA LYS A 703 -11.67 -0.98 -22.27
C LYS A 703 -11.98 -2.45 -21.91
N GLY A 704 -12.14 -2.72 -20.62
CA GLY A 704 -12.24 -4.07 -20.10
C GLY A 704 -10.87 -4.77 -20.10
N ILE A 705 -10.77 -5.95 -20.72
CA ILE A 705 -9.53 -6.75 -20.70
C ILE A 705 -8.61 -6.44 -21.89
N GLY A 706 -9.01 -5.57 -22.81
CA GLY A 706 -8.25 -5.25 -24.04
C GLY A 706 -6.91 -4.54 -23.73
N LYS A 707 -6.81 -3.87 -22.57
CA LYS A 707 -5.56 -3.37 -21.99
C LYS A 707 -5.45 -3.97 -20.59
N LEU A 708 -4.64 -4.99 -20.42
CA LEU A 708 -4.50 -5.75 -19.18
C LEU A 708 -3.95 -4.92 -18.00
N SER A 709 -3.27 -3.81 -18.25
CA SER A 709 -2.86 -2.87 -17.19
C SER A 709 -2.76 -1.44 -17.73
N LEU A 710 -2.93 -0.47 -16.84
CA LEU A 710 -2.62 0.93 -17.13
C LEU A 710 -1.09 1.13 -17.16
N SER A 711 -0.61 1.92 -18.12
CA SER A 711 0.79 2.40 -18.11
C SER A 711 1.02 3.33 -16.92
N GLU A 712 2.27 3.46 -16.46
CA GLU A 712 2.63 4.41 -15.39
C GLU A 712 2.23 5.84 -15.75
N GLU A 713 2.33 6.23 -17.03
CA GLU A 713 1.93 7.54 -17.52
C GLU A 713 0.43 7.78 -17.33
N LYS A 714 -0.41 6.77 -17.60
CA LYS A 714 -1.86 6.86 -17.37
C LYS A 714 -2.25 6.74 -15.91
N LEU A 715 -1.50 6.01 -15.10
CA LEU A 715 -1.71 5.99 -13.64
C LEU A 715 -1.49 7.37 -13.03
N ASN A 716 -0.58 8.17 -13.57
CA ASN A 716 -0.36 9.55 -13.13
C ASN A 716 -1.56 10.47 -13.40
N GLU A 717 -2.50 10.09 -14.29
CA GLU A 717 -3.77 10.79 -14.47
C GLU A 717 -4.75 10.53 -13.31
N PHE A 718 -4.56 9.42 -12.56
CA PHE A 718 -5.36 9.05 -11.40
C PHE A 718 -4.73 9.57 -10.11
N VAL A 719 -4.65 10.90 -10.00
CA VAL A 719 -4.11 11.53 -8.80
C VAL A 719 -5.09 11.33 -7.64
N LEU A 720 -4.68 10.57 -6.65
CA LEU A 720 -5.46 10.32 -5.43
C LEU A 720 -5.40 11.51 -4.45
N ARG A 721 -4.46 12.43 -4.64
CA ARG A 721 -4.27 13.62 -3.80
C ARG A 721 -4.42 14.89 -4.65
N PRO A 722 -5.37 15.78 -4.31
CA PRO A 722 -5.66 16.98 -5.11
C PRO A 722 -4.48 17.95 -5.30
N VAL A 723 -3.61 18.03 -4.30
CA VAL A 723 -2.43 18.92 -4.29
C VAL A 723 -1.36 18.50 -5.32
N GLU A 724 -1.38 17.25 -5.75
CA GLU A 724 -0.39 16.68 -6.67
C GLU A 724 -0.77 16.80 -8.14
N LYS A 725 -1.94 17.38 -8.44
CA LYS A 725 -2.47 17.51 -9.80
C LYS A 725 -1.60 18.46 -10.63
N GLY A 726 -0.91 17.91 -11.63
CA GLY A 726 -0.03 18.68 -12.53
C GLY A 726 1.42 18.86 -12.06
N LEU A 727 1.81 18.25 -10.93
CA LEU A 727 3.18 18.24 -10.43
C LEU A 727 3.86 16.91 -10.75
N LYS A 728 5.05 16.97 -11.35
CA LYS A 728 5.88 15.79 -11.53
C LYS A 728 6.73 15.59 -10.28
N LYS A 729 6.57 14.45 -9.63
CA LYS A 729 7.41 14.04 -8.50
C LYS A 729 8.62 13.27 -9.01
N ILE A 730 9.80 13.65 -8.58
CA ILE A 730 11.05 12.95 -8.91
C ILE A 730 11.83 12.63 -7.64
N SER A 731 12.58 11.53 -7.67
CA SER A 731 13.53 11.17 -6.62
C SER A 731 14.93 11.65 -7.05
N VAL A 732 15.64 12.30 -6.14
CA VAL A 732 16.99 12.84 -6.37
C VAL A 732 17.90 12.60 -5.18
N ILE A 733 19.20 12.47 -5.43
CA ILE A 733 20.24 12.43 -4.40
C ILE A 733 20.95 13.79 -4.38
N PRO A 734 21.02 14.51 -3.25
CA PRO A 734 21.81 15.73 -3.14
C PRO A 734 23.31 15.42 -3.31
N VAL A 735 24.02 16.25 -4.08
CA VAL A 735 25.45 16.04 -4.37
C VAL A 735 26.32 16.01 -3.10
N GLN A 736 25.91 16.70 -2.03
CA GLN A 736 26.65 16.73 -0.76
C GLN A 736 26.65 15.39 0.00
N ILE A 737 25.69 14.50 -0.30
CA ILE A 737 25.60 13.17 0.30
C ILE A 737 26.22 12.12 -0.62
N PHE A 738 26.41 12.46 -1.90
CA PHE A 738 26.89 11.57 -2.92
C PHE A 738 28.41 11.39 -2.83
N ASP A 739 28.86 10.28 -2.26
CA ASP A 739 30.22 9.79 -2.48
C ASP A 739 30.21 8.79 -3.66
N ALA A 740 30.72 9.26 -4.81
CA ALA A 740 30.67 8.49 -6.05
C ALA A 740 31.37 7.13 -5.94
N LYS A 741 32.48 7.02 -5.17
CA LYS A 741 33.24 5.78 -5.05
C LYS A 741 32.52 4.75 -4.17
N GLU A 742 31.87 5.20 -3.11
CA GLU A 742 31.13 4.30 -2.22
C GLU A 742 29.74 3.96 -2.74
N LEU A 743 29.00 4.91 -3.32
CA LEU A 743 27.65 4.66 -3.81
C LEU A 743 27.62 3.75 -5.04
N TYR A 744 28.57 3.92 -5.99
CA TYR A 744 28.63 3.05 -7.20
C TYR A 744 28.97 1.59 -6.88
N SER A 745 29.65 1.31 -5.78
CA SER A 745 29.96 -0.06 -5.34
C SER A 745 28.79 -0.74 -4.62
N LYS A 746 27.71 0.00 -4.32
CA LYS A 746 26.59 -0.47 -3.51
C LYS A 746 25.29 -0.48 -4.32
N GLY A 747 24.34 -1.29 -3.85
CA GLY A 747 23.10 -1.53 -4.58
C GLY A 747 22.09 -0.37 -4.50
N PHE A 748 20.92 -0.59 -5.08
CA PHE A 748 19.82 0.37 -5.14
C PHE A 748 19.36 0.87 -3.76
N LYS A 749 19.54 0.08 -2.69
CA LYS A 749 19.15 0.43 -1.32
C LYS A 749 19.80 1.71 -0.83
N GLU A 750 21.12 1.82 -0.98
CA GLU A 750 21.88 2.99 -0.54
C GLU A 750 21.53 4.23 -1.35
N HIS A 751 21.33 4.09 -2.67
CA HIS A 751 20.84 5.17 -3.51
C HIS A 751 19.49 5.67 -3.03
N TYR A 752 18.57 4.75 -2.73
CA TYR A 752 17.26 5.10 -2.23
C TYR A 752 17.31 5.79 -0.85
N LEU A 753 18.03 5.23 0.11
CA LEU A 753 18.13 5.81 1.46
C LEU A 753 18.72 7.23 1.44
N ASN A 754 19.62 7.51 0.52
CA ASN A 754 20.23 8.83 0.35
C ASN A 754 19.44 9.74 -0.62
N SER A 755 18.30 9.32 -1.13
CA SER A 755 17.44 10.12 -1.98
C SER A 755 16.33 10.81 -1.21
N LEU A 756 15.80 11.90 -1.80
CA LEU A 756 14.58 12.55 -1.37
C LEU A 756 13.65 12.78 -2.56
N GLU A 757 12.37 12.95 -2.28
CA GLU A 757 11.37 13.22 -3.30
C GLU A 757 11.09 14.72 -3.36
N ILE A 758 11.16 15.29 -4.57
CA ILE A 758 10.84 16.70 -4.83
C ILE A 758 9.75 16.82 -5.89
N TYR A 759 8.92 17.85 -5.77
CA TYR A 759 7.91 18.17 -6.77
C TYR A 759 8.46 19.15 -7.79
N LEU A 760 8.42 18.80 -9.09
CA LEU A 760 8.87 19.64 -10.17
C LEU A 760 7.73 20.50 -10.73
N TYR A 761 7.82 21.79 -10.48
CA TYR A 761 7.12 22.79 -11.31
C TYR A 761 7.94 23.10 -12.58
N ARG A 762 7.28 23.52 -13.66
CA ARG A 762 7.98 23.94 -14.88
C ARG A 762 9.08 24.97 -14.61
N THR A 763 8.81 25.93 -13.75
CA THR A 763 9.77 26.98 -13.35
C THR A 763 10.93 26.44 -12.51
N LEU A 764 10.68 25.45 -11.64
CA LEU A 764 11.72 24.82 -10.83
C LEU A 764 12.58 23.86 -11.66
N ALA A 765 12.01 23.16 -12.63
CA ALA A 765 12.74 22.27 -13.52
C ALA A 765 13.86 22.98 -14.28
N ASN A 766 13.64 24.26 -14.69
CA ASN A 766 14.64 25.08 -15.38
C ASN A 766 15.74 25.61 -14.46
N GLN A 767 15.56 25.56 -13.15
CA GLN A 767 16.53 26.04 -12.14
C GLN A 767 17.36 24.93 -11.52
N LEU A 768 16.99 23.66 -11.73
CA LEU A 768 17.67 22.51 -11.17
C LEU A 768 18.65 21.93 -12.19
N ALA A 769 19.86 21.68 -11.75
CA ALA A 769 20.86 20.93 -12.52
C ALA A 769 20.96 19.50 -11.99
N PHE A 770 20.82 18.52 -12.87
CA PHE A 770 20.91 17.11 -12.55
C PHE A 770 22.04 16.43 -13.33
N LYS A 771 22.77 15.54 -12.65
CA LYS A 771 23.62 14.56 -13.28
C LYS A 771 22.90 13.22 -13.27
N LYS A 772 22.76 12.61 -14.43
CA LYS A 772 22.13 11.28 -14.53
C LYS A 772 22.99 10.22 -13.85
N ASP A 773 22.35 9.39 -13.05
CA ASP A 773 22.94 8.22 -12.44
C ASP A 773 22.18 6.95 -12.85
N ARG A 774 22.76 5.77 -12.57
CA ARG A 774 22.18 4.47 -12.92
C ARG A 774 20.80 4.23 -12.31
N TRP A 775 20.59 4.73 -11.10
CA TRP A 775 19.40 4.41 -10.31
C TRP A 775 18.53 5.64 -10.03
N ILE A 776 19.13 6.75 -9.57
CA ILE A 776 18.43 7.97 -9.15
C ILE A 776 19.30 9.16 -9.53
N ASP A 777 18.71 10.18 -10.14
CA ASP A 777 19.44 11.37 -10.59
C ASP A 777 20.04 12.17 -9.42
N ILE A 778 21.23 12.74 -9.62
CA ILE A 778 21.95 13.52 -8.62
C ILE A 778 21.64 15.00 -8.82
N MET A 779 21.15 15.65 -7.77
CA MET A 779 20.88 17.08 -7.75
C MET A 779 22.16 17.86 -7.44
N MET A 780 22.67 18.65 -8.41
CA MET A 780 24.00 19.25 -8.40
C MET A 780 24.06 20.66 -7.79
N ASN A 781 22.99 21.43 -7.86
CA ASN A 781 23.04 22.89 -7.63
C ASN A 781 22.24 23.37 -6.42
N LYS A 782 21.87 22.47 -5.49
CA LYS A 782 21.22 22.85 -4.22
C LYS A 782 21.96 22.22 -3.05
N ASN A 783 22.16 22.99 -2.01
CA ASN A 783 22.83 22.54 -0.79
C ASN A 783 21.85 21.70 0.04
N TYR A 784 22.40 20.72 0.75
CA TYR A 784 21.68 19.84 1.64
C TYR A 784 22.49 19.59 2.92
N ASP A 785 21.82 19.59 4.06
CA ASP A 785 22.41 19.16 5.32
C ASP A 785 21.38 18.50 6.25
N TYR A 786 21.85 17.74 7.23
CA TYR A 786 21.02 17.01 8.19
C TYR A 786 20.09 17.91 9.03
N PHE A 787 20.51 19.12 9.35
CA PHE A 787 19.74 20.01 10.23
C PHE A 787 18.60 20.72 9.50
N TYR A 788 18.80 21.05 8.22
CA TYR A 788 17.92 21.92 7.46
C TYR A 788 17.21 21.25 6.28
N GLY A 789 17.72 20.13 5.78
CA GLY A 789 17.29 19.51 4.53
C GLY A 789 17.77 20.31 3.32
N VAL A 790 17.00 20.31 2.22
CA VAL A 790 17.38 21.06 1.00
C VAL A 790 17.34 22.56 1.26
N ASN A 791 18.42 23.26 0.96
CA ASN A 791 18.49 24.72 1.00
C ASN A 791 18.20 25.31 -0.38
N TRP A 792 17.00 25.82 -0.55
CA TRP A 792 16.55 26.43 -1.83
C TRP A 792 17.11 27.83 -2.05
N GLY A 793 17.86 28.42 -1.10
CA GLY A 793 18.29 29.83 -1.11
C GLY A 793 17.09 30.77 -0.86
N ASP A 794 17.29 32.05 -1.26
CA ASP A 794 16.24 33.07 -1.16
C ASP A 794 15.25 33.02 -2.36
N SER A 795 15.32 31.97 -3.18
CA SER A 795 14.42 31.82 -4.31
C SER A 795 12.97 31.64 -3.85
N GLU A 796 12.03 32.31 -4.52
CA GLU A 796 10.59 32.28 -4.25
C GLU A 796 9.95 30.88 -4.43
N PHE A 797 10.73 29.87 -4.75
CA PHE A 797 10.31 28.54 -5.20
C PHE A 797 10.77 27.43 -4.25
N SER A 798 10.48 27.56 -2.97
CA SER A 798 10.41 26.35 -2.11
C SER A 798 9.16 25.58 -2.49
N PRO A 799 9.24 24.29 -2.79
CA PRO A 799 8.02 23.48 -2.97
C PRO A 799 7.12 23.60 -1.74
N ILE A 800 5.83 23.57 -2.00
CA ILE A 800 4.79 23.66 -0.98
C ILE A 800 4.89 22.50 0.00
#